data_bc8a25c36867b32fb19201f0b64a825b
#
_entry.id   bc8a25c36867b32fb19201f0b64a825b
#
_cell.length_a   1.000
_cell.length_b   1.000
_cell.length_c   1.000
_cell.angle_alpha   90.00
_cell.angle_beta   90.00
_cell.angle_gamma   90.00
#
_symmetry.space_group_name_H-M   'P 1'
#
loop_
_entity.id
_entity.type
_entity.pdbx_description
1 polymer ?
#
loop_
_entity_poly.entity_id
_entity_poly.type
_entity_poly.pdbx_seq_one_letter_code
_entity_poly.pdbx_strand_id
1 'polypeptide(L)'
;MGKTIREIVKEKILILDGAMGTEIQKYNLTEEDFRGDRFQDIPGQMKGNNDMLNITRPDVISDIYRRYLEAGADIISANTFSSQRISQADYHLENQAREMAYEGARLARIQCDLFSTDDKPRFVAGDVGPTNKTCSMSPDVSNPAAREITYDELFEDTCEQIDGLIEGGVDVILIETIFDTLNCKAMIDAALTTMKKHGVDLPIMVSLTVSDLAGRTLSGQTIEAFLASISSYPIFSVGMNCAFGAPQMKPFIKRMGAVAPWYISAHPNAGLPNEMGQYDETAESMAPKIKEFLDEGLVNIIGGCCGTSPEFIASYNRMAQGVKPHQVAAKPDTMWLSGLDLLDVDDSVKLPMDASRFVNVGERCNVAGSRKFLRLINEKQYEEALDIARKQVADGAAVVDVNMDDGLLDAKVEMVNFLNMIAAEPEIAKVPIMIDSSKWDVIVAGLKCCQGKCIVNSISLKEGEEKFISHARDVMRYGAAVVVMCFDEIGQATTFERRIEIAERAYRILVDKVEMNPLDIIFDPNVLAIATGMEEHDNYAVEFIRATEWIHQHLPGAHVSGGVSNLSFSFRGNTYIREAIHAVFLHHSQLVGMDFGIVNAKARKDYAKLPEAQRELIEDVVLNRRKGAADELIDLANEIKEQMDAAKAAAKAGGAPVAKPAAPEWRKEPVESRLKYALRKGITEFLQKDIDEALAKYPHAVNVIEGPLMDGMNEVGALFGEGKMFLPQVVKTARTMKAAVSILQPHIEAENTGSSTKAGKVVMATVKGDVHDIGKNIVCVVMSCNNFDVIDLGVMVPAEQIVKKAIEEKVDAIGLSGLITPSLDEMVHVAHEMQKAGLRIPIMVGGATTSELHVALKIAPEYDGPVVWVKDASLNAGICTRLFDKVEGPKFVKELDDKYAKMRAEYHEQQQKLASLDEARKNKLNLFE
;
A
#
# COMPACT_ATOMS: atom_id res chain seq x y z
N MET A 1 29.90 -5.51 -30.45
CA MET A 1 29.12 -5.41 -29.20
C MET A 1 27.75 -6.02 -29.46
N GLY A 2 27.35 -7.00 -28.67
CA GLY A 2 26.01 -7.57 -28.78
C GLY A 2 24.94 -6.53 -28.52
N LYS A 3 23.68 -6.80 -28.92
CA LYS A 3 22.54 -5.92 -28.66
C LYS A 3 22.30 -5.77 -27.15
N THR A 4 21.92 -4.59 -26.74
CA THR A 4 21.52 -4.29 -25.36
C THR A 4 20.12 -4.85 -25.07
N ILE A 5 19.76 -5.00 -23.78
CA ILE A 5 18.42 -5.43 -23.38
C ILE A 5 17.33 -4.46 -23.87
N ARG A 6 17.62 -3.13 -23.90
CA ARG A 6 16.73 -2.09 -24.42
C ARG A 6 16.44 -2.23 -25.93
N GLU A 7 17.34 -2.87 -26.69
CA GLU A 7 17.15 -3.12 -28.11
C GLU A 7 16.41 -4.43 -28.37
N ILE A 8 16.81 -5.52 -27.70
CA ILE A 8 16.25 -6.85 -27.92
C ILE A 8 14.79 -6.97 -27.49
N VAL A 9 14.40 -6.32 -26.41
CA VAL A 9 13.00 -6.35 -25.90
C VAL A 9 11.99 -5.84 -26.95
N LYS A 10 12.44 -5.02 -27.89
CA LYS A 10 11.60 -4.52 -29.01
C LYS A 10 11.38 -5.56 -30.11
N GLU A 11 12.28 -6.54 -30.22
CA GLU A 11 12.32 -7.50 -31.33
C GLU A 11 11.69 -8.85 -30.95
N LYS A 12 11.88 -9.29 -29.71
CA LYS A 12 11.39 -10.59 -29.22
C LYS A 12 10.93 -10.51 -27.77
N ILE A 13 10.13 -11.49 -27.37
CA ILE A 13 9.81 -11.70 -25.96
C ILE A 13 11.07 -12.26 -25.28
N LEU A 14 11.52 -11.60 -24.21
CA LEU A 14 12.64 -12.03 -23.39
C LEU A 14 12.20 -13.10 -22.38
N ILE A 15 13.07 -14.07 -22.16
CA ILE A 15 12.84 -15.16 -21.21
C ILE A 15 13.67 -14.87 -19.96
N LEU A 16 12.98 -14.59 -18.85
CA LEU A 16 13.58 -14.56 -17.51
C LEU A 16 13.67 -15.99 -16.97
N ASP A 17 14.57 -16.23 -16.04
CA ASP A 17 14.72 -17.51 -15.36
C ASP A 17 13.52 -17.88 -14.47
N GLY A 18 13.68 -18.88 -13.63
CA GLY A 18 12.68 -19.39 -12.69
C GLY A 18 13.19 -19.36 -11.26
N ALA A 19 12.51 -20.11 -10.41
CA ALA A 19 12.70 -20.06 -8.96
C ALA A 19 14.07 -20.55 -8.49
N MET A 20 14.91 -19.64 -8.00
CA MET A 20 16.19 -19.96 -7.35
C MET A 20 15.99 -20.83 -6.11
N GLY A 21 15.11 -20.42 -5.20
CA GLY A 21 14.86 -21.17 -3.97
C GLY A 21 14.39 -22.61 -4.19
N THR A 22 13.49 -22.83 -5.17
CA THR A 22 13.03 -24.16 -5.57
C THR A 22 14.18 -25.06 -6.07
N GLU A 23 15.11 -24.50 -6.84
CA GLU A 23 16.26 -25.23 -7.32
C GLU A 23 17.29 -25.51 -6.19
N ILE A 24 17.54 -24.59 -5.27
CA ILE A 24 18.39 -24.80 -4.09
C ILE A 24 17.87 -25.96 -3.25
N GLN A 25 16.54 -26.06 -3.03
CA GLN A 25 15.95 -27.14 -2.22
C GLN A 25 16.28 -28.54 -2.76
N LYS A 26 16.47 -28.71 -4.06
CA LYS A 26 16.80 -30.01 -4.68
C LYS A 26 18.18 -30.55 -4.25
N TYR A 27 19.08 -29.67 -3.77
CA TYR A 27 20.41 -30.08 -3.29
C TYR A 27 20.40 -30.65 -1.86
N ASN A 28 19.28 -30.49 -1.13
CA ASN A 28 19.13 -30.96 0.25
C ASN A 28 20.30 -30.51 1.16
N LEU A 29 20.69 -29.22 1.04
CA LEU A 29 21.80 -28.65 1.79
C LEU A 29 21.55 -28.71 3.30
N THR A 30 22.64 -29.00 4.05
CA THR A 30 22.65 -29.08 5.52
C THR A 30 22.96 -27.71 6.12
N GLU A 31 22.81 -27.57 7.45
CA GLU A 31 23.22 -26.34 8.17
C GLU A 31 24.71 -26.05 7.96
N GLU A 32 25.55 -27.09 7.93
CA GLU A 32 26.98 -26.96 7.67
C GLU A 32 27.27 -26.45 6.27
N ASP A 33 26.48 -26.84 5.26
CA ASP A 33 26.61 -26.30 3.90
C ASP A 33 26.32 -24.79 3.86
N PHE A 34 25.27 -24.35 4.57
CA PHE A 34 24.95 -22.92 4.65
C PHE A 34 26.05 -22.14 5.38
N ARG A 35 26.58 -22.65 6.49
CA ARG A 35 27.65 -22.00 7.26
C ARG A 35 28.98 -21.96 6.54
N GLY A 36 29.31 -23.01 5.80
CA GLY A 36 30.66 -23.21 5.27
C GLY A 36 31.72 -23.10 6.36
N ASP A 37 32.95 -22.81 5.96
CA ASP A 37 34.07 -22.64 6.92
C ASP A 37 34.06 -21.27 7.62
N ARG A 38 33.34 -20.32 7.04
CA ARG A 38 33.43 -18.88 7.43
C ARG A 38 32.46 -18.47 8.54
N PHE A 39 31.31 -19.09 8.65
CA PHE A 39 30.21 -18.63 9.50
C PHE A 39 29.85 -19.62 10.63
N GLN A 40 30.82 -20.43 11.06
CA GLN A 40 30.60 -21.46 12.08
C GLN A 40 30.16 -20.89 13.45
N ASP A 41 30.70 -19.73 13.82
CA ASP A 41 30.49 -19.11 15.13
C ASP A 41 29.30 -18.15 15.20
N ILE A 42 28.60 -17.94 14.08
CA ILE A 42 27.40 -17.04 14.06
C ILE A 42 26.26 -17.71 14.82
N PRO A 43 25.62 -17.03 15.78
CA PRO A 43 24.49 -17.59 16.51
C PRO A 43 23.25 -17.77 15.61
N GLY A 44 22.34 -18.63 16.00
CA GLY A 44 21.11 -18.91 15.26
C GLY A 44 21.28 -19.98 14.17
N GLN A 45 20.27 -20.17 13.34
CA GLN A 45 20.28 -21.10 12.21
C GLN A 45 20.52 -20.32 10.92
N MET A 46 21.39 -20.85 10.07
CA MET A 46 21.72 -20.27 8.76
C MET A 46 20.95 -20.92 7.63
N LYS A 47 20.50 -22.16 7.79
CA LYS A 47 19.69 -22.87 6.81
C LYS A 47 18.40 -22.11 6.51
N GLY A 48 18.20 -21.76 5.25
CA GLY A 48 17.12 -20.89 4.79
C GLY A 48 17.60 -19.53 4.26
N ASN A 49 18.81 -19.08 4.63
CA ASN A 49 19.43 -17.90 4.05
C ASN A 49 20.08 -18.24 2.71
N ASN A 50 19.30 -18.25 1.65
CA ASN A 50 19.77 -18.65 0.33
C ASN A 50 20.86 -17.73 -0.23
N ASP A 51 20.87 -16.46 0.15
CA ASP A 51 21.80 -15.46 -0.39
C ASP A 51 23.22 -15.69 0.12
N MET A 52 23.38 -16.22 1.34
CA MET A 52 24.72 -16.55 1.86
C MET A 52 25.41 -17.68 1.08
N LEU A 53 24.64 -18.51 0.36
CA LEU A 53 25.18 -19.56 -0.51
C LEU A 53 26.03 -18.99 -1.65
N ASN A 54 25.88 -17.72 -2.00
CA ASN A 54 26.78 -17.03 -2.92
C ASN A 54 28.24 -17.07 -2.45
N ILE A 55 28.43 -17.09 -1.13
CA ILE A 55 29.74 -17.12 -0.46
C ILE A 55 30.13 -18.55 -0.10
N THR A 56 29.21 -19.34 0.46
CA THR A 56 29.53 -20.64 1.07
C THR A 56 29.43 -21.80 0.08
N ARG A 57 28.50 -21.71 -0.91
CA ARG A 57 28.28 -22.76 -1.94
C ARG A 57 28.14 -22.15 -3.33
N PRO A 58 29.15 -21.36 -3.79
CA PRO A 58 29.13 -20.77 -5.13
C PRO A 58 29.04 -21.80 -6.27
N ASP A 59 29.43 -23.04 -6.00
CA ASP A 59 29.28 -24.17 -6.91
C ASP A 59 27.82 -24.49 -7.21
N VAL A 60 26.98 -24.51 -6.18
CA VAL A 60 25.52 -24.77 -6.30
C VAL A 60 24.84 -23.63 -7.05
N ILE A 61 25.09 -22.39 -6.67
CA ILE A 61 24.49 -21.21 -7.31
C ILE A 61 24.89 -21.12 -8.78
N SER A 62 26.17 -21.32 -9.09
CA SER A 62 26.66 -21.35 -10.47
C SER A 62 26.03 -22.46 -11.31
N ASP A 63 25.81 -23.66 -10.75
CA ASP A 63 25.15 -24.77 -11.44
C ASP A 63 23.69 -24.45 -11.77
N ILE A 64 22.97 -23.80 -10.86
CA ILE A 64 21.57 -23.38 -11.08
C ILE A 64 21.51 -22.35 -12.22
N TYR A 65 22.37 -21.32 -12.22
CA TYR A 65 22.44 -20.35 -13.31
C TYR A 65 22.72 -21.03 -14.65
N ARG A 66 23.71 -21.93 -14.69
CA ARG A 66 24.05 -22.70 -15.88
C ARG A 66 22.83 -23.44 -16.44
N ARG A 67 22.08 -24.14 -15.61
CA ARG A 67 20.90 -24.92 -16.04
C ARG A 67 19.79 -24.01 -16.61
N TYR A 68 19.54 -22.82 -16.02
CA TYR A 68 18.59 -21.87 -16.60
C TYR A 68 19.05 -21.30 -17.94
N LEU A 69 20.35 -21.01 -18.09
CA LEU A 69 20.93 -20.56 -19.34
C LEU A 69 20.87 -21.64 -20.44
N GLU A 70 21.13 -22.90 -20.09
CA GLU A 70 20.95 -24.07 -20.97
C GLU A 70 19.48 -24.23 -21.39
N ALA A 71 18.54 -23.98 -20.48
CA ALA A 71 17.09 -23.98 -20.78
C ALA A 71 16.68 -22.82 -21.71
N GLY A 72 17.53 -21.83 -21.88
CA GLY A 72 17.35 -20.77 -22.85
C GLY A 72 16.95 -19.42 -22.26
N ALA A 73 17.05 -19.21 -20.94
CA ALA A 73 16.83 -17.91 -20.32
C ALA A 73 17.71 -16.82 -20.96
N ASP A 74 17.13 -15.69 -21.29
CA ASP A 74 17.83 -14.50 -21.78
C ASP A 74 18.33 -13.64 -20.61
N ILE A 75 17.60 -13.65 -19.48
CA ILE A 75 17.88 -12.90 -18.27
C ILE A 75 17.99 -13.89 -17.10
N ILE A 76 19.02 -13.74 -16.27
CA ILE A 76 19.23 -14.48 -15.03
C ILE A 76 19.11 -13.54 -13.86
N SER A 77 18.28 -13.85 -12.89
CA SER A 77 18.17 -13.13 -11.61
C SER A 77 19.31 -13.53 -10.69
N ALA A 78 20.06 -12.57 -10.19
CA ALA A 78 21.09 -12.83 -9.18
C ALA A 78 20.44 -13.38 -7.90
N ASN A 79 21.10 -14.29 -7.20
CA ASN A 79 20.63 -14.84 -5.92
C ASN A 79 20.86 -13.82 -4.78
N THR A 80 20.12 -12.71 -4.82
CA THR A 80 20.33 -11.55 -3.94
C THR A 80 19.02 -10.97 -3.39
N PHE A 81 17.95 -11.76 -3.45
CA PHE A 81 16.58 -11.36 -3.06
C PHE A 81 16.51 -10.76 -1.64
N SER A 82 17.27 -11.30 -0.69
CA SER A 82 17.33 -10.85 0.70
C SER A 82 18.69 -10.26 1.10
N SER A 83 19.51 -9.83 0.14
CA SER A 83 20.85 -9.26 0.40
C SER A 83 20.78 -7.81 0.88
N GLN A 84 19.83 -7.48 1.75
CA GLN A 84 19.70 -6.22 2.47
C GLN A 84 20.12 -6.40 3.93
N ARG A 85 20.73 -5.39 4.54
CA ARG A 85 21.08 -5.41 5.97
C ARG A 85 19.85 -5.70 6.86
N ILE A 86 18.73 -5.11 6.50
CA ILE A 86 17.44 -5.26 7.21
C ILE A 86 17.03 -6.74 7.22
N SER A 87 17.05 -7.41 6.06
CA SER A 87 16.70 -8.83 5.94
C SER A 87 17.77 -9.75 6.56
N GLN A 88 19.05 -9.40 6.44
CA GLN A 88 20.15 -10.18 6.99
C GLN A 88 20.31 -10.04 8.52
N ALA A 89 19.63 -9.05 9.13
CA ALA A 89 19.59 -8.89 10.58
C ALA A 89 18.97 -10.11 11.29
N ASP A 90 18.01 -10.78 10.64
CA ASP A 90 17.38 -12.00 11.16
C ASP A 90 18.39 -13.16 11.31
N TYR A 91 19.50 -13.09 10.58
CA TYR A 91 20.59 -14.07 10.59
C TYR A 91 21.87 -13.56 11.28
N HIS A 92 21.86 -12.33 11.82
CA HIS A 92 23.05 -11.65 12.36
C HIS A 92 24.16 -11.47 11.30
N LEU A 93 23.80 -11.26 10.05
CA LEU A 93 24.67 -11.15 8.90
C LEU A 93 24.55 -9.80 8.17
N GLU A 94 24.14 -8.74 8.88
CA GLU A 94 23.92 -7.40 8.32
C GLU A 94 25.16 -6.84 7.61
N ASN A 95 26.33 -7.16 8.15
CA ASN A 95 27.61 -6.66 7.61
C ASN A 95 28.07 -7.42 6.35
N GLN A 96 27.42 -8.52 5.99
CA GLN A 96 27.70 -9.33 4.82
C GLN A 96 26.74 -9.07 3.66
N ALA A 97 25.68 -8.30 3.87
CA ALA A 97 24.64 -8.04 2.88
C ALA A 97 25.21 -7.56 1.54
N ARG A 98 26.07 -6.53 1.56
CA ARG A 98 26.75 -6.02 0.37
C ARG A 98 27.62 -7.06 -0.34
N GLU A 99 28.36 -7.88 0.42
CA GLU A 99 29.20 -8.94 -0.14
C GLU A 99 28.35 -10.03 -0.80
N MET A 100 27.21 -10.41 -0.17
CA MET A 100 26.25 -11.35 -0.76
C MET A 100 25.69 -10.83 -2.08
N ALA A 101 25.33 -9.55 -2.14
CA ALA A 101 24.85 -8.89 -3.36
C ALA A 101 25.94 -8.90 -4.47
N TYR A 102 27.17 -8.54 -4.12
CA TYR A 102 28.29 -8.55 -5.04
C TYR A 102 28.57 -9.94 -5.60
N GLU A 103 28.72 -10.95 -4.73
CA GLU A 103 29.04 -12.32 -5.14
C GLU A 103 27.90 -12.95 -5.95
N GLY A 104 26.63 -12.74 -5.58
CA GLY A 104 25.50 -13.24 -6.34
C GLY A 104 25.47 -12.69 -7.76
N ALA A 105 25.66 -11.39 -7.93
CA ALA A 105 25.76 -10.74 -9.23
C ALA A 105 26.98 -11.20 -10.02
N ARG A 106 28.15 -11.32 -9.37
CA ARG A 106 29.40 -11.77 -10.00
C ARG A 106 29.30 -13.21 -10.53
N LEU A 107 28.72 -14.11 -9.76
CA LEU A 107 28.51 -15.51 -10.18
C LEU A 107 27.57 -15.57 -11.38
N ALA A 108 26.46 -14.81 -11.36
CA ALA A 108 25.54 -14.71 -12.48
C ALA A 108 26.22 -14.15 -13.73
N ARG A 109 27.03 -13.09 -13.58
CA ARG A 109 27.81 -12.49 -14.69
C ARG A 109 28.74 -13.49 -15.34
N ILE A 110 29.51 -14.23 -14.55
CA ILE A 110 30.42 -15.26 -15.06
C ILE A 110 29.66 -16.28 -15.93
N GLN A 111 28.49 -16.75 -15.45
CA GLN A 111 27.72 -17.72 -16.22
C GLN A 111 27.11 -17.10 -17.48
N CYS A 112 26.57 -15.89 -17.38
CA CYS A 112 26.06 -15.18 -18.56
C CYS A 112 27.13 -14.97 -19.63
N ASP A 113 28.36 -14.62 -19.26
CA ASP A 113 29.46 -14.42 -20.20
C ASP A 113 29.86 -15.71 -20.91
N LEU A 114 29.79 -16.87 -20.22
CA LEU A 114 30.05 -18.18 -20.84
C LEU A 114 28.99 -18.58 -21.87
N PHE A 115 27.74 -18.11 -21.70
CA PHE A 115 26.63 -18.50 -22.59
C PHE A 115 26.22 -17.40 -23.57
N SER A 116 26.75 -16.18 -23.45
CA SER A 116 26.46 -15.08 -24.37
C SER A 116 27.10 -15.29 -25.72
N THR A 117 26.33 -14.99 -26.75
CA THR A 117 26.81 -14.89 -28.14
C THR A 117 26.32 -13.58 -28.76
N ASP A 118 26.89 -13.16 -29.90
CA ASP A 118 26.42 -11.95 -30.60
C ASP A 118 24.93 -12.05 -31.00
N ASP A 119 24.46 -13.26 -31.34
CA ASP A 119 23.07 -13.51 -31.73
C ASP A 119 22.13 -13.72 -30.52
N LYS A 120 22.66 -14.13 -29.39
CA LYS A 120 21.89 -14.41 -28.15
C LYS A 120 22.66 -13.94 -26.93
N PRO A 121 22.72 -12.62 -26.68
CA PRO A 121 23.32 -12.10 -25.46
C PRO A 121 22.48 -12.51 -24.24
N ARG A 122 23.14 -12.65 -23.09
CA ARG A 122 22.55 -12.99 -21.79
C ARG A 122 22.76 -11.83 -20.84
N PHE A 123 21.76 -11.57 -20.02
CA PHE A 123 21.73 -10.43 -19.12
C PHE A 123 21.60 -10.88 -17.67
N VAL A 124 22.21 -10.15 -16.77
CA VAL A 124 22.10 -10.34 -15.32
C VAL A 124 21.15 -9.29 -14.75
N ALA A 125 20.07 -9.73 -14.16
CA ALA A 125 19.22 -8.91 -13.33
C ALA A 125 19.73 -8.90 -11.89
N GLY A 126 20.09 -7.74 -11.38
CA GLY A 126 20.37 -7.53 -9.95
C GLY A 126 19.06 -7.55 -9.19
N ASP A 127 18.81 -8.62 -8.48
CA ASP A 127 17.57 -8.86 -7.78
C ASP A 127 17.54 -8.14 -6.44
N VAL A 128 16.51 -7.31 -6.25
CA VAL A 128 16.20 -6.54 -5.03
C VAL A 128 14.79 -6.95 -4.60
N GLY A 129 14.71 -7.92 -3.71
CA GLY A 129 13.45 -8.37 -3.13
C GLY A 129 12.89 -7.40 -2.08
N PRO A 130 11.69 -7.63 -1.59
CA PRO A 130 11.11 -6.85 -0.51
C PRO A 130 11.87 -7.12 0.80
N THR A 131 11.85 -6.17 1.70
CA THR A 131 12.27 -6.41 3.08
C THR A 131 11.11 -7.02 3.87
N ASN A 132 11.42 -7.58 5.04
CA ASN A 132 10.40 -8.04 6.01
C ASN A 132 9.70 -6.88 6.74
N LYS A 133 10.07 -5.62 6.46
CA LYS A 133 9.51 -4.41 7.08
C LYS A 133 8.89 -3.49 6.04
N THR A 134 7.86 -2.75 6.45
CA THR A 134 7.10 -1.84 5.58
C THR A 134 7.18 -0.40 6.05
N CYS A 135 7.28 0.54 5.10
CA CYS A 135 7.28 1.97 5.36
C CYS A 135 5.86 2.56 5.51
N SER A 136 4.83 1.91 4.93
CA SER A 136 3.48 2.47 4.90
C SER A 136 2.53 1.89 5.94
N MET A 137 2.84 0.74 6.55
CA MET A 137 1.98 0.07 7.51
C MET A 137 2.51 0.18 8.94
N SER A 138 1.60 0.27 9.90
CA SER A 138 1.98 0.25 11.32
C SER A 138 2.07 -1.18 11.85
N PRO A 139 3.12 -1.53 12.59
CA PRO A 139 3.21 -2.79 13.32
C PRO A 139 2.34 -2.80 14.58
N ASP A 140 1.91 -1.63 15.06
CA ASP A 140 1.12 -1.48 16.28
C ASP A 140 -0.27 -0.93 15.98
N VAL A 141 -1.28 -1.75 16.22
CA VAL A 141 -2.70 -1.36 16.07
C VAL A 141 -3.08 -0.21 16.98
N SER A 142 -2.43 -0.10 18.13
CA SER A 142 -2.70 0.96 19.11
C SER A 142 -2.06 2.29 18.71
N ASN A 143 -1.02 2.24 17.86
CA ASN A 143 -0.30 3.41 17.39
C ASN A 143 -0.19 3.41 15.86
N PRO A 144 -1.23 3.84 15.15
CA PRO A 144 -1.24 3.82 13.67
C PRO A 144 -0.16 4.70 13.03
N ALA A 145 0.46 5.61 13.79
CA ALA A 145 1.59 6.42 13.30
C ALA A 145 2.94 5.69 13.36
N ALA A 146 3.05 4.60 14.13
CA ALA A 146 4.30 3.83 14.24
C ALA A 146 4.70 3.22 12.90
N ARG A 147 6.01 3.10 12.68
CA ARG A 147 6.60 2.40 11.53
C ARG A 147 7.77 1.59 12.03
N GLU A 148 7.95 0.39 11.47
CA GLU A 148 9.11 -0.47 11.77
C GLU A 148 10.38 0.02 11.10
N ILE A 149 10.21 0.69 9.95
CA ILE A 149 11.30 1.25 9.16
C ILE A 149 10.86 2.56 8.52
N THR A 150 11.78 3.49 8.40
CA THR A 150 11.59 4.74 7.68
C THR A 150 12.03 4.64 6.23
N TYR A 151 11.55 5.56 5.40
CA TYR A 151 11.99 5.70 4.00
C TYR A 151 13.53 5.82 3.90
N ASP A 152 14.15 6.62 4.78
CA ASP A 152 15.59 6.87 4.73
C ASP A 152 16.40 5.62 5.09
N GLU A 153 16.00 4.88 6.11
CA GLU A 153 16.66 3.62 6.50
C GLU A 153 16.60 2.60 5.38
N LEU A 154 15.45 2.44 4.74
CA LEU A 154 15.29 1.53 3.60
C LEU A 154 16.08 2.00 2.37
N PHE A 155 16.08 3.31 2.11
CA PHE A 155 16.85 3.91 1.03
C PHE A 155 18.36 3.64 1.19
N GLU A 156 18.92 3.87 2.40
CA GLU A 156 20.34 3.65 2.68
C GLU A 156 20.72 2.17 2.55
N ASP A 157 19.90 1.27 3.08
CA ASP A 157 20.10 -0.17 2.99
C ASP A 157 20.09 -0.67 1.53
N THR A 158 19.10 -0.23 0.77
CA THR A 158 18.99 -0.57 -0.66
C THR A 158 20.13 0.01 -1.48
N CYS A 159 20.65 1.20 -1.14
CA CYS A 159 21.85 1.76 -1.79
C CYS A 159 23.05 0.82 -1.63
N GLU A 160 23.25 0.26 -0.42
CA GLU A 160 24.35 -0.68 -0.16
C GLU A 160 24.23 -1.98 -0.97
N GLN A 161 23.01 -2.54 -1.07
CA GLN A 161 22.76 -3.71 -1.90
C GLN A 161 23.05 -3.43 -3.37
N ILE A 162 22.49 -2.35 -3.92
CA ILE A 162 22.65 -1.99 -5.34
C ILE A 162 24.11 -1.63 -5.67
N ASP A 163 24.85 -1.05 -4.73
CA ASP A 163 26.28 -0.80 -4.85
C ASP A 163 27.05 -2.11 -5.11
N GLY A 164 26.75 -3.17 -4.33
CA GLY A 164 27.28 -4.51 -4.55
C GLY A 164 26.86 -5.12 -5.87
N LEU A 165 25.58 -4.98 -6.26
CA LEU A 165 25.05 -5.50 -7.53
C LEU A 165 25.76 -4.87 -8.75
N ILE A 166 25.91 -3.55 -8.78
CA ILE A 166 26.58 -2.82 -9.88
C ILE A 166 28.04 -3.26 -10.00
N GLU A 167 28.77 -3.34 -8.87
CA GLU A 167 30.15 -3.79 -8.87
C GLU A 167 30.28 -5.27 -9.29
N GLY A 168 29.28 -6.11 -9.00
CA GLY A 168 29.18 -7.49 -9.44
C GLY A 168 28.89 -7.65 -10.94
N GLY A 169 28.47 -6.57 -11.63
CA GLY A 169 28.34 -6.54 -13.08
C GLY A 169 26.94 -6.84 -13.61
N VAL A 170 25.89 -6.36 -12.96
CA VAL A 170 24.49 -6.49 -13.42
C VAL A 170 24.21 -5.61 -14.63
N ASP A 171 23.27 -6.04 -15.50
CA ASP A 171 22.81 -5.32 -16.69
C ASP A 171 21.50 -4.58 -16.45
N VAL A 172 20.74 -4.96 -15.43
CA VAL A 172 19.41 -4.41 -15.07
C VAL A 172 19.19 -4.54 -13.56
N ILE A 173 18.48 -3.61 -12.97
CA ILE A 173 18.01 -3.71 -11.59
C ILE A 173 16.57 -4.24 -11.62
N LEU A 174 16.32 -5.35 -10.93
CA LEU A 174 14.99 -5.95 -10.77
C LEU A 174 14.52 -5.74 -9.34
N ILE A 175 13.55 -4.86 -9.15
CA ILE A 175 12.86 -4.64 -7.87
C ILE A 175 11.60 -5.48 -7.90
N GLU A 176 11.56 -6.59 -7.16
CA GLU A 176 10.49 -7.57 -7.30
C GLU A 176 9.72 -7.87 -6.00
N THR A 177 8.59 -8.54 -6.18
CA THR A 177 7.69 -8.97 -5.10
C THR A 177 7.21 -7.80 -4.25
N ILE A 178 6.98 -6.66 -4.90
CA ILE A 178 6.57 -5.43 -4.23
C ILE A 178 5.12 -5.53 -3.75
N PHE A 179 4.92 -5.41 -2.46
CA PHE A 179 3.62 -5.37 -1.79
C PHE A 179 3.36 -4.04 -1.04
N ASP A 180 4.37 -3.19 -0.94
CA ASP A 180 4.29 -1.82 -0.37
C ASP A 180 4.90 -0.82 -1.36
N THR A 181 4.07 0.09 -1.86
CA THR A 181 4.51 1.07 -2.89
C THR A 181 5.49 2.09 -2.33
N LEU A 182 5.43 2.42 -1.03
CA LEU A 182 6.40 3.35 -0.43
C LEU A 182 7.78 2.71 -0.35
N ASN A 183 7.86 1.40 -0.05
CA ASN A 183 9.10 0.64 -0.17
C ASN A 183 9.64 0.67 -1.61
N CYS A 184 8.77 0.45 -2.60
CA CYS A 184 9.14 0.51 -4.01
C CYS A 184 9.76 1.87 -4.39
N LYS A 185 9.14 2.98 -3.97
CA LYS A 185 9.65 4.33 -4.24
C LYS A 185 11.02 4.55 -3.61
N ALA A 186 11.23 4.10 -2.38
CA ALA A 186 12.54 4.19 -1.71
C ALA A 186 13.61 3.36 -2.45
N MET A 187 13.26 2.16 -2.92
CA MET A 187 14.16 1.29 -3.68
C MET A 187 14.50 1.86 -5.07
N ILE A 188 13.53 2.45 -5.76
CA ILE A 188 13.77 3.13 -7.05
C ILE A 188 14.69 4.34 -6.85
N ASP A 189 14.45 5.16 -5.83
CA ASP A 189 15.29 6.31 -5.47
C ASP A 189 16.74 5.86 -5.16
N ALA A 190 16.89 4.78 -4.39
CA ALA A 190 18.19 4.18 -4.11
C ALA A 190 18.89 3.69 -5.38
N ALA A 191 18.17 3.05 -6.31
CA ALA A 191 18.71 2.60 -7.58
C ALA A 191 19.21 3.77 -8.43
N LEU A 192 18.38 4.81 -8.60
CA LEU A 192 18.76 6.01 -9.37
C LEU A 192 19.93 6.75 -8.74
N THR A 193 19.97 6.87 -7.41
CA THR A 193 21.05 7.53 -6.69
C THR A 193 22.36 6.75 -6.81
N THR A 194 22.33 5.42 -6.66
CA THR A 194 23.52 4.58 -6.72
C THR A 194 24.04 4.46 -8.15
N MET A 195 23.16 4.33 -9.16
CA MET A 195 23.55 4.36 -10.57
C MET A 195 24.25 5.67 -10.93
N LYS A 196 23.72 6.80 -10.46
CA LYS A 196 24.37 8.11 -10.66
C LYS A 196 25.76 8.17 -10.02
N LYS A 197 25.93 7.61 -8.81
CA LYS A 197 27.22 7.51 -8.11
C LYS A 197 28.24 6.73 -8.92
N HIS A 198 27.84 5.62 -9.56
CA HIS A 198 28.69 4.79 -10.40
C HIS A 198 28.82 5.29 -11.84
N GLY A 199 28.06 6.27 -12.26
CA GLY A 199 28.07 6.80 -13.65
C GLY A 199 27.52 5.81 -14.67
N VAL A 200 26.55 4.95 -14.28
CA VAL A 200 25.90 3.95 -15.13
C VAL A 200 24.42 4.28 -15.32
N ASP A 201 23.84 3.82 -16.44
CA ASP A 201 22.40 3.92 -16.73
C ASP A 201 21.85 2.52 -17.00
N LEU A 202 21.40 1.84 -15.95
CA LEU A 202 20.81 0.51 -16.02
C LEU A 202 19.29 0.61 -16.12
N PRO A 203 18.62 -0.25 -16.90
CA PRO A 203 17.16 -0.37 -16.87
C PRO A 203 16.67 -0.79 -15.49
N ILE A 204 15.51 -0.25 -15.07
CA ILE A 204 14.85 -0.65 -13.82
C ILE A 204 13.60 -1.44 -14.19
N MET A 205 13.53 -2.70 -13.78
CA MET A 205 12.35 -3.55 -13.83
C MET A 205 11.67 -3.51 -12.47
N VAL A 206 10.35 -3.34 -12.46
CA VAL A 206 9.55 -3.36 -11.21
C VAL A 206 8.50 -4.45 -11.33
N SER A 207 8.43 -5.32 -10.33
CA SER A 207 7.48 -6.43 -10.29
C SER A 207 6.62 -6.39 -9.02
N LEU A 208 5.32 -6.22 -9.23
CA LEU A 208 4.30 -6.11 -8.19
C LEU A 208 3.84 -7.50 -7.74
N THR A 209 3.52 -7.65 -6.47
CA THR A 209 2.71 -8.75 -5.98
C THR A 209 1.42 -8.23 -5.37
N VAL A 210 0.30 -8.90 -5.65
CA VAL A 210 -0.99 -8.53 -5.10
C VAL A 210 -1.42 -9.53 -4.03
N SER A 211 -2.12 -9.05 -3.03
CA SER A 211 -2.50 -9.87 -1.87
C SER A 211 -3.87 -10.53 -2.00
N ASP A 212 -4.68 -10.08 -2.97
CA ASP A 212 -6.05 -10.57 -3.14
C ASP A 212 -6.50 -10.63 -4.60
N LEU A 213 -7.63 -11.29 -4.84
CA LEU A 213 -8.25 -11.39 -6.17
C LEU A 213 -8.88 -10.08 -6.67
N ALA A 214 -8.97 -9.05 -5.84
CA ALA A 214 -9.37 -7.70 -6.28
C ALA A 214 -8.19 -6.95 -6.93
N GLY A 215 -6.96 -7.45 -6.79
CA GLY A 215 -5.77 -6.90 -7.40
C GLY A 215 -5.22 -5.70 -6.63
N ARG A 216 -5.28 -5.75 -5.30
CA ARG A 216 -4.66 -4.75 -4.43
C ARG A 216 -3.36 -5.26 -3.82
N THR A 217 -2.42 -4.36 -3.62
CA THR A 217 -1.22 -4.61 -2.81
C THR A 217 -1.60 -4.84 -1.34
N LEU A 218 -0.69 -5.35 -0.56
CA LEU A 218 -0.88 -5.50 0.89
C LEU A 218 -1.14 -4.13 1.57
N SER A 219 -0.47 -3.07 1.10
CA SER A 219 -0.69 -1.69 1.55
C SER A 219 -2.00 -1.07 1.03
N GLY A 220 -2.79 -1.79 0.24
CA GLY A 220 -4.15 -1.46 -0.17
C GLY A 220 -4.30 -0.76 -1.53
N GLN A 221 -3.23 -0.46 -2.25
CA GLN A 221 -3.32 0.21 -3.56
C GLN A 221 -3.85 -0.71 -4.66
N THR A 222 -4.65 -0.13 -5.57
CA THR A 222 -4.99 -0.77 -6.85
C THR A 222 -3.78 -0.79 -7.79
N ILE A 223 -3.82 -1.64 -8.81
CA ILE A 223 -2.76 -1.69 -9.85
C ILE A 223 -2.59 -0.32 -10.50
N GLU A 224 -3.69 0.35 -10.85
CA GLU A 224 -3.66 1.66 -11.49
C GLU A 224 -3.07 2.75 -10.57
N ALA A 225 -3.39 2.71 -9.28
CA ALA A 225 -2.80 3.61 -8.28
C ALA A 225 -1.30 3.36 -8.11
N PHE A 226 -0.88 2.10 -8.12
CA PHE A 226 0.54 1.74 -8.12
C PHE A 226 1.26 2.30 -9.34
N LEU A 227 0.72 2.09 -10.56
CA LEU A 227 1.29 2.63 -11.80
C LEU A 227 1.41 4.15 -11.76
N ALA A 228 0.39 4.85 -11.25
CA ALA A 228 0.43 6.29 -11.05
C ALA A 228 1.54 6.70 -10.08
N SER A 229 1.71 5.97 -8.97
CA SER A 229 2.70 6.27 -7.93
C SER A 229 4.14 6.19 -8.43
N ILE A 230 4.41 5.35 -9.44
CA ILE A 230 5.75 5.19 -10.03
C ILE A 230 5.88 5.90 -11.39
N SER A 231 4.86 6.62 -11.85
CA SER A 231 4.82 7.20 -13.21
C SER A 231 5.85 8.29 -13.48
N SER A 232 6.41 8.89 -12.44
CA SER A 232 7.44 9.93 -12.56
C SER A 232 8.86 9.37 -12.71
N TYR A 233 9.05 8.04 -12.56
CA TYR A 233 10.36 7.40 -12.63
C TYR A 233 10.67 6.80 -14.01
N PRO A 234 11.95 6.69 -14.39
CA PRO A 234 12.36 6.12 -15.68
C PRO A 234 12.33 4.58 -15.64
N ILE A 235 11.14 4.02 -15.48
CA ILE A 235 10.94 2.56 -15.42
C ILE A 235 11.11 1.95 -16.81
N PHE A 236 11.79 0.81 -16.90
CA PHE A 236 11.97 0.03 -18.12
C PHE A 236 10.81 -0.94 -18.32
N SER A 237 10.49 -1.73 -17.32
CA SER A 237 9.34 -2.65 -17.35
C SER A 237 8.59 -2.68 -16.02
N VAL A 238 7.29 -2.94 -16.12
CA VAL A 238 6.45 -3.21 -14.98
C VAL A 238 5.78 -4.56 -15.16
N GLY A 239 5.54 -5.28 -14.09
CA GLY A 239 4.92 -6.59 -14.17
C GLY A 239 4.45 -7.13 -12.84
N MET A 240 4.25 -8.43 -12.81
CA MET A 240 3.82 -9.14 -11.61
C MET A 240 4.57 -10.46 -11.44
N ASN A 241 4.88 -10.80 -10.21
CA ASN A 241 5.43 -12.09 -9.84
C ASN A 241 4.77 -12.63 -8.56
N CYS A 242 4.95 -13.92 -8.33
CA CYS A 242 4.50 -14.62 -7.13
C CYS A 242 2.98 -14.53 -6.91
N ALA A 243 2.51 -14.82 -5.69
CA ALA A 243 1.12 -14.88 -5.22
C ALA A 243 0.21 -15.83 -6.01
N PHE A 244 0.25 -15.81 -7.34
CA PHE A 244 -0.70 -16.52 -8.21
C PHE A 244 -0.01 -17.39 -9.26
N GLY A 245 -0.75 -18.41 -9.73
CA GLY A 245 -0.47 -19.10 -10.98
C GLY A 245 -0.89 -18.26 -12.20
N ALA A 246 -0.52 -18.71 -13.41
CA ALA A 246 -0.77 -17.98 -14.64
C ALA A 246 -2.25 -17.60 -14.88
N PRO A 247 -3.26 -18.47 -14.64
CA PRO A 247 -4.66 -18.12 -14.90
C PRO A 247 -5.16 -16.94 -14.03
N GLN A 248 -4.77 -16.90 -12.77
CA GLN A 248 -5.17 -15.85 -11.84
C GLN A 248 -4.43 -14.53 -12.10
N MET A 249 -3.17 -14.60 -12.52
CA MET A 249 -2.34 -13.43 -12.84
C MET A 249 -2.76 -12.74 -14.15
N LYS A 250 -3.21 -13.50 -15.14
CA LYS A 250 -3.52 -13.02 -16.51
C LYS A 250 -4.45 -11.80 -16.55
N PRO A 251 -5.60 -11.74 -15.83
CA PRO A 251 -6.47 -10.56 -15.83
C PRO A 251 -5.75 -9.28 -15.37
N PHE A 252 -4.86 -9.39 -14.39
CA PHE A 252 -4.11 -8.26 -13.86
C PHE A 252 -3.03 -7.78 -14.83
N ILE A 253 -2.29 -8.69 -15.45
CA ILE A 253 -1.33 -8.36 -16.50
C ILE A 253 -2.02 -7.68 -17.68
N LYS A 254 -3.21 -8.14 -18.07
CA LYS A 254 -4.02 -7.50 -19.12
C LYS A 254 -4.45 -6.07 -18.77
N ARG A 255 -4.91 -5.84 -17.52
CA ARG A 255 -5.23 -4.49 -17.01
C ARG A 255 -4.00 -3.59 -17.02
N MET A 256 -2.88 -4.09 -16.50
CA MET A 256 -1.61 -3.35 -16.46
C MET A 256 -1.14 -2.98 -17.87
N GLY A 257 -1.10 -3.94 -18.82
CA GLY A 257 -0.66 -3.71 -20.17
C GLY A 257 -1.54 -2.75 -20.98
N ALA A 258 -2.80 -2.61 -20.61
CA ALA A 258 -3.72 -1.69 -21.27
C ALA A 258 -3.38 -0.20 -21.04
N VAL A 259 -2.69 0.13 -19.94
CA VAL A 259 -2.44 1.52 -19.51
C VAL A 259 -0.97 1.83 -19.23
N ALA A 260 -0.14 0.84 -18.93
CA ALA A 260 1.26 1.07 -18.57
C ALA A 260 2.11 1.48 -19.79
N PRO A 261 2.81 2.63 -19.74
CA PRO A 261 3.68 3.08 -20.85
C PRO A 261 5.08 2.46 -20.81
N TRP A 262 5.20 1.23 -20.29
CA TRP A 262 6.42 0.45 -20.11
C TRP A 262 6.25 -0.97 -20.63
N TYR A 263 7.36 -1.68 -20.80
CA TYR A 263 7.31 -3.09 -21.14
C TYR A 263 6.65 -3.89 -20.01
N ILE A 264 5.95 -4.97 -20.39
CA ILE A 264 5.19 -5.79 -19.45
C ILE A 264 5.93 -7.09 -19.18
N SER A 265 6.10 -7.42 -17.88
CA SER A 265 6.69 -8.69 -17.45
C SER A 265 5.69 -9.52 -16.61
N ALA A 266 5.80 -10.84 -16.69
CA ALA A 266 4.99 -11.77 -15.90
C ALA A 266 5.81 -12.97 -15.44
N HIS A 267 5.83 -13.23 -14.14
CA HIS A 267 6.56 -14.32 -13.52
C HIS A 267 5.63 -15.12 -12.58
N PRO A 268 4.69 -15.92 -13.15
CA PRO A 268 3.74 -16.69 -12.34
C PRO A 268 4.40 -17.87 -11.62
N ASN A 269 3.82 -18.28 -10.51
CA ASN A 269 4.15 -19.53 -9.83
C ASN A 269 3.75 -20.73 -10.69
N ALA A 270 4.32 -21.92 -10.42
CA ALA A 270 3.91 -23.18 -11.00
C ALA A 270 2.54 -23.66 -10.45
N GLY A 271 1.52 -22.80 -10.61
CA GLY A 271 0.20 -22.97 -9.99
C GLY A 271 0.15 -22.39 -8.57
N LEU A 272 -0.84 -22.82 -7.81
CA LEU A 272 -0.90 -22.58 -6.37
C LEU A 272 -0.31 -23.78 -5.62
N PRO A 273 0.31 -23.58 -4.45
CA PRO A 273 0.79 -24.71 -3.66
C PRO A 273 -0.39 -25.60 -3.27
N ASN A 274 -0.17 -26.91 -3.34
CA ASN A 274 -1.15 -27.92 -2.91
C ASN A 274 -1.22 -27.98 -1.38
N GLU A 275 -2.10 -28.86 -0.85
CA GLU A 275 -2.32 -29.03 0.59
C GLU A 275 -1.07 -29.49 1.37
N MET A 276 -0.02 -29.94 0.67
CA MET A 276 1.28 -30.31 1.25
C MET A 276 2.36 -29.25 1.02
N GLY A 277 1.99 -28.05 0.53
CA GLY A 277 2.91 -26.96 0.23
C GLY A 277 3.76 -27.18 -1.03
N GLN A 278 3.44 -28.19 -1.84
CA GLN A 278 4.17 -28.51 -3.08
C GLN A 278 3.45 -27.92 -4.29
N TYR A 279 4.18 -27.73 -5.36
CA TYR A 279 3.65 -27.26 -6.64
C TYR A 279 3.41 -28.44 -7.57
N ASP A 280 2.16 -28.66 -7.98
CA ASP A 280 1.76 -29.81 -8.79
C ASP A 280 1.81 -29.56 -10.30
N GLU A 281 1.97 -28.30 -10.71
CA GLU A 281 2.07 -27.97 -12.13
C GLU A 281 3.40 -28.47 -12.72
N THR A 282 3.31 -29.02 -13.91
CA THR A 282 4.47 -29.42 -14.74
C THR A 282 4.65 -28.43 -15.88
N ALA A 283 5.80 -28.49 -16.55
CA ALA A 283 6.04 -27.68 -17.74
C ALA A 283 4.96 -27.92 -18.82
N GLU A 284 4.46 -29.14 -18.95
CA GLU A 284 3.41 -29.50 -19.91
C GLU A 284 2.05 -28.93 -19.52
N SER A 285 1.68 -28.99 -18.23
CA SER A 285 0.39 -28.46 -17.76
C SER A 285 0.34 -26.94 -17.73
N MET A 286 1.50 -26.29 -17.52
CA MET A 286 1.64 -24.85 -17.52
C MET A 286 1.72 -24.24 -18.92
N ALA A 287 2.26 -24.99 -19.90
CA ALA A 287 2.49 -24.50 -21.27
C ALA A 287 1.23 -23.90 -21.93
N PRO A 288 0.03 -24.53 -21.92
CA PRO A 288 -1.16 -23.93 -22.53
C PRO A 288 -1.57 -22.62 -21.84
N LYS A 289 -1.35 -22.49 -20.53
CA LYS A 289 -1.69 -21.29 -19.74
C LYS A 289 -0.76 -20.11 -20.09
N ILE A 290 0.54 -20.37 -20.22
CA ILE A 290 1.52 -19.38 -20.68
C ILE A 290 1.32 -19.03 -22.16
N LYS A 291 0.92 -20.02 -22.97
CA LYS A 291 0.61 -19.75 -24.38
C LYS A 291 -0.48 -18.69 -24.57
N GLU A 292 -1.44 -18.62 -23.67
CA GLU A 292 -2.47 -17.57 -23.70
C GLU A 292 -1.87 -16.15 -23.54
N PHE A 293 -0.86 -15.96 -22.68
CA PHE A 293 -0.17 -14.67 -22.56
C PHE A 293 0.53 -14.28 -23.86
N LEU A 294 1.14 -15.27 -24.52
CA LEU A 294 1.87 -15.07 -25.77
C LEU A 294 0.91 -14.81 -26.94
N ASP A 295 -0.15 -15.60 -27.08
CA ASP A 295 -1.13 -15.49 -28.18
C ASP A 295 -1.94 -14.18 -28.10
N GLU A 296 -2.26 -13.71 -26.89
CA GLU A 296 -2.93 -12.43 -26.69
C GLU A 296 -1.97 -11.23 -26.72
N GLY A 297 -0.67 -11.44 -26.86
CA GLY A 297 0.35 -10.38 -26.91
C GLY A 297 0.39 -9.55 -25.61
N LEU A 298 0.36 -10.20 -24.45
CA LEU A 298 0.26 -9.52 -23.15
C LEU A 298 1.61 -9.14 -22.54
N VAL A 299 2.72 -9.74 -22.99
CA VAL A 299 4.02 -9.62 -22.32
C VAL A 299 5.16 -9.30 -23.26
N ASN A 300 6.19 -8.64 -22.74
CA ASN A 300 7.50 -8.43 -23.36
C ASN A 300 8.56 -9.32 -22.71
N ILE A 301 8.35 -9.68 -21.44
CA ILE A 301 9.23 -10.52 -20.63
C ILE A 301 8.37 -11.57 -19.95
N ILE A 302 8.76 -12.84 -20.04
CA ILE A 302 8.07 -13.94 -19.39
C ILE A 302 9.09 -14.82 -18.67
N GLY A 303 8.80 -15.18 -17.43
CA GLY A 303 9.64 -16.06 -16.61
C GLY A 303 8.79 -16.87 -15.67
N GLY A 304 9.41 -17.37 -14.62
CA GLY A 304 8.74 -18.13 -13.58
C GLY A 304 9.09 -17.63 -12.19
N CYS A 305 8.25 -17.94 -11.21
CA CYS A 305 8.49 -17.74 -9.79
C CYS A 305 8.35 -19.09 -9.05
N CYS A 306 7.91 -19.12 -7.83
CA CYS A 306 7.89 -20.31 -6.98
C CYS A 306 7.40 -21.58 -7.71
N GLY A 307 8.13 -22.70 -7.51
CA GLY A 307 7.84 -24.00 -8.10
C GLY A 307 8.29 -24.18 -9.56
N THR A 308 8.74 -23.13 -10.25
CA THR A 308 9.22 -23.26 -11.63
C THR A 308 10.69 -23.70 -11.67
N SER A 309 11.02 -24.53 -12.66
CA SER A 309 12.33 -25.13 -12.86
C SER A 309 12.84 -24.85 -14.29
N PRO A 310 14.09 -25.22 -14.63
CA PRO A 310 14.62 -25.08 -15.99
C PRO A 310 13.73 -25.69 -17.09
N GLU A 311 12.98 -26.74 -16.81
CA GLU A 311 12.06 -27.39 -17.76
C GLU A 311 10.92 -26.45 -18.18
N PHE A 312 10.37 -25.66 -17.23
CA PHE A 312 9.37 -24.61 -17.52
C PHE A 312 9.96 -23.55 -18.44
N ILE A 313 11.15 -23.06 -18.10
CA ILE A 313 11.84 -22.01 -18.86
C ILE A 313 12.16 -22.50 -20.29
N ALA A 314 12.59 -23.74 -20.44
CA ALA A 314 12.80 -24.34 -21.75
C ALA A 314 11.50 -24.42 -22.58
N SER A 315 10.38 -24.68 -21.91
CA SER A 315 9.05 -24.67 -22.55
C SER A 315 8.66 -23.26 -23.00
N TYR A 316 8.83 -22.26 -22.13
CA TYR A 316 8.53 -20.85 -22.44
C TYR A 316 9.39 -20.35 -23.59
N ASN A 317 10.70 -20.63 -23.55
CA ASN A 317 11.62 -20.27 -24.63
C ASN A 317 11.19 -20.85 -25.99
N ARG A 318 10.76 -22.10 -26.04
CA ARG A 318 10.27 -22.73 -27.28
C ARG A 318 9.00 -22.06 -27.81
N MET A 319 8.04 -21.77 -26.91
CA MET A 319 6.75 -21.18 -27.27
C MET A 319 6.85 -19.72 -27.70
N ALA A 320 7.80 -18.96 -27.15
CA ALA A 320 7.99 -17.54 -27.44
C ALA A 320 8.70 -17.30 -28.80
N GLN A 321 9.27 -18.35 -29.44
CA GLN A 321 9.96 -18.19 -30.71
C GLN A 321 9.03 -17.66 -31.81
N GLY A 322 9.39 -16.50 -32.39
CA GLY A 322 8.63 -15.85 -33.47
C GLY A 322 7.32 -15.15 -33.01
N VAL A 323 7.02 -15.16 -31.70
CA VAL A 323 5.89 -14.41 -31.16
C VAL A 323 6.28 -12.94 -31.02
N LYS A 324 5.37 -12.04 -31.42
CA LYS A 324 5.59 -10.60 -31.28
C LYS A 324 5.44 -10.16 -29.83
N PRO A 325 6.32 -9.31 -29.30
CA PRO A 325 6.19 -8.72 -27.97
C PRO A 325 4.92 -7.87 -27.85
N HIS A 326 4.48 -7.66 -26.61
CA HIS A 326 3.42 -6.71 -26.29
C HIS A 326 3.71 -5.32 -26.87
N GLN A 327 2.69 -4.68 -27.40
CA GLN A 327 2.78 -3.29 -27.83
C GLN A 327 2.51 -2.38 -26.64
N VAL A 328 3.56 -1.69 -26.18
CA VAL A 328 3.50 -0.77 -25.05
C VAL A 328 2.43 0.31 -25.26
N ALA A 329 1.62 0.58 -24.26
CA ALA A 329 0.61 1.64 -24.29
C ALA A 329 1.26 3.03 -24.47
N ALA A 330 0.52 3.96 -25.03
CA ALA A 330 0.97 5.35 -25.08
C ALA A 330 1.10 5.93 -23.67
N LYS A 331 2.02 6.89 -23.50
CA LYS A 331 2.05 7.65 -22.25
C LYS A 331 0.69 8.33 -22.03
N PRO A 332 0.19 8.36 -20.77
CA PRO A 332 -1.01 9.10 -20.46
C PRO A 332 -0.91 10.55 -20.92
N ASP A 333 -1.98 11.07 -21.49
CA ASP A 333 -2.14 12.49 -21.84
C ASP A 333 -2.94 13.27 -20.78
N THR A 334 -3.19 12.64 -19.65
CA THR A 334 -3.85 13.16 -18.46
C THR A 334 -2.93 13.12 -17.25
N MET A 335 -3.19 13.94 -16.23
CA MET A 335 -2.46 13.91 -14.96
C MET A 335 -2.95 12.73 -14.12
N TRP A 336 -2.02 11.88 -13.71
CA TRP A 336 -2.27 10.81 -12.76
C TRP A 336 -1.82 11.20 -11.36
N LEU A 337 -2.75 11.11 -10.41
CA LEU A 337 -2.49 11.21 -8.98
C LEU A 337 -3.02 9.97 -8.30
N SER A 338 -2.54 9.64 -7.11
CA SER A 338 -3.04 8.47 -6.39
C SER A 338 -2.95 8.60 -4.87
N GLY A 339 -3.97 8.05 -4.23
CA GLY A 339 -3.90 7.52 -2.88
C GLY A 339 -3.84 5.99 -2.98
N LEU A 340 -4.80 5.28 -2.36
CA LEU A 340 -5.01 3.85 -2.60
C LEU A 340 -5.73 3.60 -3.94
N ASP A 341 -6.45 4.58 -4.44
CA ASP A 341 -7.11 4.57 -5.74
C ASP A 341 -6.47 5.60 -6.67
N LEU A 342 -6.61 5.38 -7.99
CA LEU A 342 -6.19 6.34 -9.02
C LEU A 342 -7.14 7.53 -9.05
N LEU A 343 -6.61 8.74 -9.12
CA LEU A 343 -7.29 9.94 -9.57
C LEU A 343 -6.70 10.35 -10.92
N ASP A 344 -7.49 10.19 -11.97
CA ASP A 344 -7.15 10.57 -13.35
C ASP A 344 -7.78 11.95 -13.64
N VAL A 345 -6.94 12.94 -13.91
CA VAL A 345 -7.35 14.34 -14.08
C VAL A 345 -7.25 14.74 -15.54
N ASP A 346 -8.41 14.81 -16.17
CA ASP A 346 -8.55 15.31 -17.54
C ASP A 346 -8.34 16.84 -17.61
N ASP A 347 -7.85 17.32 -18.75
CA ASP A 347 -7.78 18.75 -19.07
C ASP A 347 -9.20 19.30 -19.29
N SER A 348 -9.64 20.18 -18.40
CA SER A 348 -10.98 20.75 -18.39
C SER A 348 -11.29 21.64 -19.61
N VAL A 349 -10.27 22.14 -20.33
CA VAL A 349 -10.45 22.99 -21.52
C VAL A 349 -10.78 22.18 -22.78
N LYS A 350 -10.26 20.98 -22.90
CA LYS A 350 -10.46 20.12 -24.09
C LYS A 350 -11.85 19.51 -24.20
N LEU A 351 -12.62 19.52 -23.13
CA LEU A 351 -13.90 18.82 -23.04
C LEU A 351 -15.03 19.79 -22.58
N PRO A 352 -16.29 19.55 -22.96
CA PRO A 352 -17.39 20.34 -22.44
C PRO A 352 -17.37 20.34 -20.92
N MET A 353 -17.53 21.51 -20.31
CA MET A 353 -17.44 21.68 -18.87
C MET A 353 -18.45 20.79 -18.17
N ASP A 354 -17.93 19.79 -17.45
CA ASP A 354 -18.67 18.99 -16.49
C ASP A 354 -18.10 19.25 -15.09
N ALA A 355 -18.97 19.64 -14.18
CA ALA A 355 -18.60 19.88 -12.77
C ALA A 355 -17.99 18.64 -12.09
N SER A 356 -18.13 17.44 -12.69
CA SER A 356 -17.53 16.19 -12.21
C SER A 356 -16.01 16.12 -12.40
N ARG A 357 -15.44 16.96 -13.25
CA ARG A 357 -14.00 16.98 -13.58
C ARG A 357 -13.18 17.94 -12.71
N PHE A 358 -13.83 18.86 -12.03
CA PHE A 358 -13.17 19.77 -11.14
C PHE A 358 -12.66 19.06 -9.90
N VAL A 359 -11.37 19.12 -9.68
CA VAL A 359 -10.71 18.51 -8.51
C VAL A 359 -10.86 19.42 -7.30
N ASN A 360 -11.77 19.06 -6.41
CA ASN A 360 -11.91 19.75 -5.14
C ASN A 360 -10.82 19.32 -4.17
N VAL A 361 -9.98 20.27 -3.74
CA VAL A 361 -8.97 20.07 -2.71
C VAL A 361 -9.52 20.53 -1.36
N GLY A 362 -9.69 19.61 -0.43
CA GLY A 362 -10.24 19.87 0.90
C GLY A 362 -9.29 20.68 1.78
N GLU A 363 -9.71 21.87 2.22
CA GLU A 363 -8.87 22.87 2.91
C GLU A 363 -8.87 22.79 4.46
N ARG A 364 -9.56 21.80 5.07
CA ARG A 364 -9.84 21.84 6.51
C ARG A 364 -8.79 21.17 7.40
N CYS A 365 -7.84 20.43 6.83
CA CYS A 365 -6.70 19.86 7.56
C CYS A 365 -5.48 20.82 7.52
N ASN A 366 -5.75 22.11 7.63
CA ASN A 366 -4.77 23.17 7.63
C ASN A 366 -4.84 23.93 8.97
N VAL A 367 -3.74 23.91 9.75
CA VAL A 367 -3.69 24.53 11.09
C VAL A 367 -3.81 26.04 11.02
N ALA A 368 -3.31 26.71 9.97
CA ALA A 368 -3.45 28.14 9.75
C ALA A 368 -4.89 28.55 9.37
N GLY A 369 -5.59 27.68 8.62
CA GLY A 369 -6.94 27.94 8.11
C GLY A 369 -8.07 27.46 9.01
N SER A 370 -7.84 26.51 9.91
CA SER A 370 -8.86 25.85 10.74
C SER A 370 -8.51 25.87 12.22
N ARG A 371 -9.12 26.78 12.99
CA ARG A 371 -8.93 26.85 14.47
C ARG A 371 -9.29 25.54 15.17
N LYS A 372 -10.29 24.80 14.68
CA LYS A 372 -10.66 23.50 15.24
C LYS A 372 -9.55 22.49 15.02
N PHE A 373 -9.03 22.40 13.81
CA PHE A 373 -7.95 21.47 13.48
C PHE A 373 -6.69 21.78 14.28
N LEU A 374 -6.25 23.07 14.32
CA LEU A 374 -5.12 23.52 15.14
C LEU A 374 -5.26 23.08 16.60
N ARG A 375 -6.43 23.30 17.21
CA ARG A 375 -6.68 22.89 18.60
C ARG A 375 -6.52 21.39 18.77
N LEU A 376 -7.09 20.59 17.89
CA LEU A 376 -7.04 19.13 17.96
C LEU A 376 -5.60 18.59 17.83
N ILE A 377 -4.80 19.17 16.94
CA ILE A 377 -3.37 18.80 16.80
C ILE A 377 -2.57 19.20 18.05
N ASN A 378 -2.77 20.42 18.58
CA ASN A 378 -2.11 20.87 19.82
C ASN A 378 -2.47 19.98 21.04
N GLU A 379 -3.72 19.55 21.14
CA GLU A 379 -4.23 18.69 22.22
C GLU A 379 -3.95 17.20 21.95
N LYS A 380 -3.29 16.84 20.84
CA LYS A 380 -3.02 15.45 20.39
C LYS A 380 -4.30 14.60 20.23
N GLN A 381 -5.42 15.24 19.92
CA GLN A 381 -6.71 14.59 19.63
C GLN A 381 -6.76 14.17 18.14
N TYR A 382 -5.88 13.27 17.76
CA TYR A 382 -5.67 12.92 16.34
C TYR A 382 -6.88 12.20 15.73
N GLU A 383 -7.61 11.39 16.48
CA GLU A 383 -8.81 10.71 15.96
C GLU A 383 -9.89 11.72 15.53
N GLU A 384 -10.13 12.77 16.34
CA GLU A 384 -11.05 13.83 15.95
C GLU A 384 -10.51 14.69 14.79
N ALA A 385 -9.19 14.81 14.67
CA ALA A 385 -8.56 15.47 13.55
C ALA A 385 -8.72 14.65 12.24
N LEU A 386 -8.58 13.32 12.30
CA LEU A 386 -8.87 12.40 11.18
C LEU A 386 -10.34 12.46 10.75
N ASP A 387 -11.28 12.65 11.69
CA ASP A 387 -12.69 12.86 11.36
C ASP A 387 -12.93 14.07 10.45
N ILE A 388 -12.10 15.13 10.59
CA ILE A 388 -12.16 16.28 9.71
C ILE A 388 -11.76 15.88 8.27
N ALA A 389 -10.68 15.11 8.12
CA ALA A 389 -10.24 14.61 6.82
C ALA A 389 -11.29 13.66 6.21
N ARG A 390 -11.80 12.71 6.99
CA ARG A 390 -12.81 11.73 6.57
C ARG A 390 -14.09 12.43 6.06
N LYS A 391 -14.53 13.48 6.78
CA LYS A 391 -15.69 14.27 6.37
C LYS A 391 -15.46 15.03 5.07
N GLN A 392 -14.27 15.58 4.84
CA GLN A 392 -13.97 16.25 3.57
C GLN A 392 -14.06 15.29 2.39
N VAL A 393 -13.51 14.09 2.51
CA VAL A 393 -13.59 13.06 1.47
C VAL A 393 -15.06 12.61 1.25
N ALA A 394 -15.81 12.41 2.33
CA ALA A 394 -17.25 12.08 2.25
C ALA A 394 -18.09 13.18 1.61
N ASP A 395 -17.72 14.45 1.81
CA ASP A 395 -18.38 15.64 1.22
C ASP A 395 -17.91 15.90 -0.23
N GLY A 396 -17.02 15.08 -0.80
CA GLY A 396 -16.60 15.12 -2.22
C GLY A 396 -15.23 15.76 -2.49
N ALA A 397 -14.38 15.90 -1.49
CA ALA A 397 -12.99 16.26 -1.74
C ALA A 397 -12.28 15.10 -2.46
N ALA A 398 -11.69 15.38 -3.61
CA ALA A 398 -10.90 14.44 -4.40
C ALA A 398 -9.42 14.41 -3.98
N VAL A 399 -8.95 15.44 -3.28
CA VAL A 399 -7.61 15.59 -2.69
C VAL A 399 -7.79 16.20 -1.29
N VAL A 400 -6.94 15.83 -0.33
CA VAL A 400 -6.93 16.46 1.01
C VAL A 400 -5.64 17.23 1.19
N ASP A 401 -5.77 18.56 1.40
CA ASP A 401 -4.66 19.45 1.76
C ASP A 401 -4.33 19.30 3.25
N VAL A 402 -3.05 19.10 3.57
CA VAL A 402 -2.54 18.93 4.95
C VAL A 402 -1.44 19.95 5.20
N ASN A 403 -1.67 20.86 6.17
CA ASN A 403 -0.70 21.87 6.60
C ASN A 403 -0.58 21.89 8.12
N MET A 404 0.68 21.83 8.60
CA MET A 404 1.03 21.84 10.03
C MET A 404 1.86 23.08 10.43
N ASP A 405 1.87 24.12 9.59
CA ASP A 405 2.68 25.33 9.84
C ASP A 405 2.05 26.21 10.93
N ASP A 406 2.52 26.06 12.15
CA ASP A 406 2.20 26.91 13.30
C ASP A 406 3.46 27.19 14.11
N GLY A 407 3.53 28.37 14.73
CA GLY A 407 4.71 28.78 15.48
C GLY A 407 4.96 28.00 16.79
N LEU A 408 3.98 27.26 17.27
CA LEU A 408 4.03 26.48 18.51
C LEU A 408 4.13 24.96 18.27
N LEU A 409 3.99 24.52 17.02
CA LEU A 409 4.07 23.11 16.64
C LEU A 409 5.45 22.77 16.06
N ASP A 410 5.92 21.56 16.34
CA ASP A 410 6.94 20.95 15.49
C ASP A 410 6.26 20.43 14.23
N ALA A 411 6.19 21.29 13.21
CA ALA A 411 5.46 21.03 11.97
C ALA A 411 5.93 19.75 11.27
N LYS A 412 7.23 19.42 11.36
CA LYS A 412 7.79 18.22 10.74
C LYS A 412 7.31 16.94 11.43
N VAL A 413 7.35 16.91 12.74
CA VAL A 413 6.89 15.76 13.54
C VAL A 413 5.38 15.59 13.37
N GLU A 414 4.60 16.67 13.41
CA GLU A 414 3.14 16.61 13.27
C GLU A 414 2.71 16.18 11.85
N MET A 415 3.42 16.66 10.82
CA MET A 415 3.17 16.24 9.43
C MET A 415 3.37 14.73 9.28
N VAL A 416 4.51 14.20 9.74
CA VAL A 416 4.82 12.76 9.68
C VAL A 416 3.79 11.94 10.46
N ASN A 417 3.48 12.33 11.70
CA ASN A 417 2.51 11.64 12.53
C ASN A 417 1.13 11.58 11.88
N PHE A 418 0.64 12.72 11.40
CA PHE A 418 -0.69 12.81 10.83
C PHE A 418 -0.82 12.06 9.50
N LEU A 419 0.19 12.16 8.61
CA LEU A 419 0.22 11.42 7.35
C LEU A 419 0.32 9.91 7.57
N ASN A 420 1.12 9.48 8.54
CA ASN A 420 1.19 8.07 8.92
C ASN A 420 -0.14 7.54 9.46
N MET A 421 -0.88 8.36 10.21
CA MET A 421 -2.22 8.01 10.65
C MET A 421 -3.22 7.95 9.50
N ILE A 422 -3.17 8.90 8.56
CA ILE A 422 -3.99 8.89 7.34
C ILE A 422 -3.75 7.59 6.54
N ALA A 423 -2.50 7.15 6.40
CA ALA A 423 -2.17 5.92 5.68
C ALA A 423 -2.87 4.68 6.26
N ALA A 424 -3.17 4.69 7.55
CA ALA A 424 -3.92 3.63 8.24
C ALA A 424 -5.46 3.81 8.18
N GLU A 425 -5.96 4.84 7.46
CA GLU A 425 -7.38 5.18 7.32
C GLU A 425 -7.84 5.07 5.86
N PRO A 426 -8.29 3.91 5.39
CA PRO A 426 -8.60 3.67 3.98
C PRO A 426 -9.62 4.64 3.37
N GLU A 427 -10.56 5.13 4.17
CA GLU A 427 -11.57 6.10 3.71
C GLU A 427 -10.97 7.47 3.39
N ILE A 428 -9.82 7.80 3.98
CA ILE A 428 -9.07 9.02 3.68
C ILE A 428 -7.97 8.70 2.68
N ALA A 429 -7.20 7.64 2.94
CA ALA A 429 -6.04 7.26 2.14
C ALA A 429 -6.36 6.91 0.67
N LYS A 430 -7.65 6.63 0.34
CA LYS A 430 -8.07 6.36 -1.05
C LYS A 430 -7.83 7.53 -1.99
N VAL A 431 -7.84 8.78 -1.50
CA VAL A 431 -7.58 9.98 -2.30
C VAL A 431 -6.13 10.45 -2.14
N PRO A 432 -5.56 11.13 -3.15
CA PRO A 432 -4.25 11.77 -3.04
C PRO A 432 -4.20 12.81 -1.92
N ILE A 433 -3.01 13.02 -1.36
CA ILE A 433 -2.73 14.07 -0.38
C ILE A 433 -2.02 15.23 -1.07
N MET A 434 -2.38 16.47 -0.69
CA MET A 434 -1.60 17.67 -0.97
C MET A 434 -0.80 18.02 0.29
N ILE A 435 0.53 17.97 0.19
CA ILE A 435 1.44 18.31 1.29
C ILE A 435 1.73 19.79 1.21
N ASP A 436 1.22 20.55 2.16
CA ASP A 436 1.32 22.02 2.20
C ASP A 436 2.20 22.47 3.36
N SER A 437 3.29 23.16 3.04
CA SER A 437 4.14 23.83 4.03
C SER A 437 4.98 24.92 3.39
N SER A 438 5.25 25.97 4.19
CA SER A 438 6.25 27.01 3.86
C SER A 438 7.69 26.54 4.11
N LYS A 439 7.90 25.38 4.75
CA LYS A 439 9.20 24.83 5.13
C LYS A 439 9.50 23.60 4.28
N TRP A 440 10.59 23.65 3.51
CA TRP A 440 10.93 22.58 2.58
C TRP A 440 11.22 21.25 3.27
N ASP A 441 11.86 21.26 4.43
CA ASP A 441 12.14 20.05 5.21
C ASP A 441 10.86 19.35 5.73
N VAL A 442 9.79 20.10 5.97
CA VAL A 442 8.46 19.57 6.29
C VAL A 442 7.84 18.89 5.07
N ILE A 443 7.93 19.52 3.89
CA ILE A 443 7.47 18.94 2.63
C ILE A 443 8.18 17.63 2.35
N VAL A 444 9.51 17.61 2.41
CA VAL A 444 10.31 16.39 2.18
C VAL A 444 9.94 15.27 3.18
N ALA A 445 9.75 15.62 4.45
CA ALA A 445 9.34 14.64 5.45
C ALA A 445 7.94 14.05 5.15
N GLY A 446 7.01 14.87 4.68
CA GLY A 446 5.68 14.43 4.25
C GLY A 446 5.73 13.53 3.01
N LEU A 447 6.56 13.87 2.01
CA LEU A 447 6.76 13.07 0.80
C LEU A 447 7.23 11.64 1.10
N LYS A 448 8.08 11.48 2.12
CA LYS A 448 8.60 10.19 2.59
C LYS A 448 7.57 9.34 3.35
N CYS A 449 6.36 9.87 3.60
CA CYS A 449 5.26 9.14 4.23
C CYS A 449 4.18 8.70 3.23
N CYS A 450 4.19 9.24 2.00
CA CYS A 450 3.12 9.04 1.03
C CYS A 450 3.47 7.96 -0.01
N GLN A 451 2.77 6.82 0.04
CA GLN A 451 2.94 5.77 -0.95
C GLN A 451 2.40 6.17 -2.35
N GLY A 452 1.32 6.95 -2.40
CA GLY A 452 0.73 7.42 -3.65
C GLY A 452 1.49 8.58 -4.30
N LYS A 453 1.04 8.96 -5.51
CA LYS A 453 1.50 10.17 -6.18
C LYS A 453 0.71 11.37 -5.63
N CYS A 454 1.33 12.08 -4.70
CA CYS A 454 0.79 13.24 -4.01
C CYS A 454 1.10 14.56 -4.74
N ILE A 455 0.61 15.68 -4.20
CA ILE A 455 0.87 17.03 -4.69
C ILE A 455 1.68 17.78 -3.65
N VAL A 456 2.72 18.50 -4.07
CA VAL A 456 3.47 19.43 -3.23
C VAL A 456 2.87 20.84 -3.37
N ASN A 457 2.53 21.50 -2.28
CA ASN A 457 2.08 22.88 -2.22
C ASN A 457 3.04 23.66 -1.32
N SER A 458 3.96 24.44 -1.86
CA SER A 458 4.22 24.79 -3.26
C SER A 458 5.70 25.15 -3.46
N ILE A 459 6.10 25.31 -4.70
CA ILE A 459 7.38 25.93 -5.07
C ILE A 459 7.15 27.27 -5.78
N SER A 460 8.16 28.14 -5.76
CA SER A 460 8.11 29.42 -6.47
C SER A 460 9.50 29.96 -6.76
N LEU A 461 9.60 30.94 -7.66
CA LEU A 461 10.84 31.65 -7.98
C LEU A 461 11.23 32.71 -6.93
N LYS A 462 10.52 32.82 -5.81
CA LYS A 462 10.75 33.81 -4.77
C LYS A 462 12.20 33.84 -4.23
N GLU A 463 12.78 32.63 -4.09
CA GLU A 463 14.15 32.45 -3.58
C GLU A 463 15.18 32.24 -4.69
N GLY A 464 14.79 32.54 -5.94
CA GLY A 464 15.64 32.41 -7.11
C GLY A 464 15.58 31.06 -7.81
N GLU A 465 16.13 31.04 -9.02
CA GLU A 465 16.04 29.90 -9.93
C GLU A 465 16.74 28.64 -9.43
N GLU A 466 17.93 28.77 -8.79
CA GLU A 466 18.70 27.62 -8.31
C GLU A 466 17.91 26.80 -7.27
N LYS A 467 17.28 27.51 -6.32
CA LYS A 467 16.48 26.87 -5.28
C LYS A 467 15.20 26.28 -5.84
N PHE A 468 14.57 26.98 -6.78
CA PHE A 468 13.41 26.47 -7.51
C PHE A 468 13.70 25.16 -8.23
N ILE A 469 14.82 25.07 -8.96
CA ILE A 469 15.28 23.85 -9.63
C ILE A 469 15.57 22.72 -8.62
N SER A 470 16.22 23.05 -7.48
CA SER A 470 16.52 22.07 -6.43
C SER A 470 15.23 21.46 -5.87
N HIS A 471 14.25 22.30 -5.52
CA HIS A 471 12.96 21.85 -5.00
C HIS A 471 12.18 21.03 -6.06
N ALA A 472 12.18 21.44 -7.32
CA ALA A 472 11.54 20.68 -8.39
C ALA A 472 12.17 19.29 -8.59
N ARG A 473 13.48 19.18 -8.48
CA ARG A 473 14.17 17.88 -8.52
C ARG A 473 13.81 16.96 -7.35
N ASP A 474 13.66 17.53 -6.15
CA ASP A 474 13.18 16.75 -5.00
C ASP A 474 11.74 16.27 -5.21
N VAL A 475 10.86 17.11 -5.78
CA VAL A 475 9.49 16.71 -6.14
C VAL A 475 9.50 15.51 -7.08
N MET A 476 10.32 15.55 -8.14
CA MET A 476 10.47 14.44 -9.08
C MET A 476 11.07 13.20 -8.42
N ARG A 477 12.08 13.39 -7.57
CA ARG A 477 12.74 12.31 -6.82
C ARG A 477 11.75 11.50 -5.99
N TYR A 478 10.78 12.16 -5.36
CA TYR A 478 9.76 11.49 -4.56
C TYR A 478 8.48 11.17 -5.33
N GLY A 479 8.45 11.40 -6.64
CA GLY A 479 7.35 11.01 -7.51
C GLY A 479 6.06 11.77 -7.26
N ALA A 480 6.11 13.08 -7.05
CA ALA A 480 4.95 13.92 -6.79
C ALA A 480 4.66 14.89 -7.95
N ALA A 481 3.43 15.43 -8.00
CA ALA A 481 3.07 16.62 -8.76
C ALA A 481 3.31 17.87 -7.90
N VAL A 482 3.30 19.07 -8.51
CA VAL A 482 3.67 20.29 -7.80
C VAL A 482 2.80 21.49 -8.15
N VAL A 483 2.40 22.22 -7.13
CA VAL A 483 1.82 23.57 -7.28
C VAL A 483 2.97 24.57 -7.44
N VAL A 484 2.90 25.40 -8.48
CA VAL A 484 3.84 26.47 -8.80
C VAL A 484 3.14 27.81 -8.62
N MET A 485 3.51 28.54 -7.58
CA MET A 485 2.94 29.85 -7.33
C MET A 485 3.55 30.91 -8.26
N CYS A 486 2.70 31.79 -8.80
CA CYS A 486 3.15 32.99 -9.55
C CYS A 486 3.75 34.04 -8.61
N PHE A 487 4.92 33.72 -8.12
CA PHE A 487 5.71 34.47 -7.17
C PHE A 487 7.18 34.40 -7.58
N ASP A 488 7.84 35.54 -7.74
CA ASP A 488 9.27 35.59 -8.08
C ASP A 488 10.08 36.47 -7.11
N GLU A 489 11.32 36.78 -7.45
CA GLU A 489 12.26 37.54 -6.65
C GLU A 489 11.75 38.99 -6.39
N ILE A 490 10.86 39.53 -7.23
CA ILE A 490 10.27 40.85 -7.07
C ILE A 490 9.09 40.80 -6.09
N GLY A 491 8.35 39.69 -6.11
CA GLY A 491 7.19 39.46 -5.23
C GLY A 491 6.04 38.73 -5.88
N GLN A 492 4.90 38.77 -5.21
CA GLN A 492 3.64 38.14 -5.66
C GLN A 492 3.05 38.86 -6.89
N ALA A 493 2.72 38.12 -7.91
CA ALA A 493 2.03 38.64 -9.08
C ALA A 493 0.59 39.01 -8.74
N THR A 494 0.20 40.25 -9.09
CA THR A 494 -1.16 40.78 -8.92
C THR A 494 -1.84 41.07 -10.26
N THR A 495 -1.07 41.41 -11.29
CA THR A 495 -1.58 41.74 -12.64
C THR A 495 -1.46 40.55 -13.58
N PHE A 496 -2.30 40.54 -14.63
CA PHE A 496 -2.26 39.53 -15.68
C PHE A 496 -0.88 39.35 -16.28
N GLU A 497 -0.22 40.46 -16.65
CA GLU A 497 1.08 40.46 -17.32
C GLU A 497 2.15 39.77 -16.43
N ARG A 498 2.15 40.11 -15.14
CA ARG A 498 3.11 39.49 -14.19
C ARG A 498 2.83 38.01 -13.94
N ARG A 499 1.55 37.62 -13.88
CA ARG A 499 1.20 36.21 -13.70
C ARG A 499 1.67 35.35 -14.85
N ILE A 500 1.43 35.79 -16.10
CA ILE A 500 1.85 35.04 -17.28
C ILE A 500 3.37 35.03 -17.48
N GLU A 501 4.04 36.14 -17.19
CA GLU A 501 5.50 36.22 -17.26
C GLU A 501 6.17 35.24 -16.30
N ILE A 502 5.70 35.15 -15.05
CA ILE A 502 6.26 34.22 -14.05
C ILE A 502 5.88 32.78 -14.42
N ALA A 503 4.64 32.52 -14.82
CA ALA A 503 4.19 31.19 -15.21
C ALA A 503 4.99 30.66 -16.42
N GLU A 504 5.20 31.46 -17.46
CA GLU A 504 5.99 31.07 -18.63
C GLU A 504 7.45 30.79 -18.25
N ARG A 505 8.07 31.65 -17.44
CA ARG A 505 9.45 31.47 -16.96
C ARG A 505 9.59 30.20 -16.14
N ALA A 506 8.68 29.98 -15.18
CA ALA A 506 8.69 28.79 -14.34
C ALA A 506 8.46 27.51 -15.16
N TYR A 507 7.51 27.52 -16.10
CA TYR A 507 7.24 26.40 -16.99
C TYR A 507 8.46 26.00 -17.81
N ARG A 508 9.14 26.96 -18.44
CA ARG A 508 10.36 26.70 -19.20
C ARG A 508 11.48 26.14 -18.36
N ILE A 509 11.67 26.64 -17.13
CA ILE A 509 12.66 26.06 -16.23
C ILE A 509 12.32 24.62 -15.88
N LEU A 510 11.07 24.32 -15.55
CA LEU A 510 10.63 22.98 -15.15
C LEU A 510 10.73 21.99 -16.32
N VAL A 511 10.27 22.38 -17.50
CA VAL A 511 10.24 21.48 -18.67
C VAL A 511 11.61 21.36 -19.33
N ASP A 512 12.29 22.49 -19.58
CA ASP A 512 13.50 22.52 -20.41
C ASP A 512 14.78 22.20 -19.61
N LYS A 513 14.83 22.57 -18.29
CA LYS A 513 16.03 22.38 -17.45
C LYS A 513 15.90 21.26 -16.43
N VAL A 514 14.71 21.04 -15.90
CA VAL A 514 14.44 19.99 -14.91
C VAL A 514 13.92 18.71 -15.57
N GLU A 515 13.37 18.81 -16.79
CA GLU A 515 12.75 17.72 -17.55
C GLU A 515 11.52 17.13 -16.85
N MET A 516 10.80 18.01 -16.10
CA MET A 516 9.55 17.62 -15.42
C MET A 516 8.45 17.38 -16.46
N ASN A 517 7.63 16.36 -16.24
CA ASN A 517 6.45 16.12 -17.06
C ASN A 517 5.49 17.31 -16.92
N PRO A 518 5.10 18.00 -18.01
CA PRO A 518 4.16 19.12 -17.94
C PRO A 518 2.85 18.81 -17.25
N LEU A 519 2.36 17.56 -17.35
CA LEU A 519 1.15 17.09 -16.68
C LEU A 519 1.25 17.10 -15.14
N ASP A 520 2.46 17.16 -14.59
CA ASP A 520 2.68 17.19 -13.13
C ASP A 520 2.81 18.63 -12.58
N ILE A 521 2.61 19.64 -13.42
CA ILE A 521 2.71 21.08 -13.08
C ILE A 521 1.32 21.68 -12.89
N ILE A 522 1.08 22.29 -11.73
CA ILE A 522 -0.16 22.96 -11.39
C ILE A 522 0.18 24.42 -11.05
N PHE A 523 -0.22 25.38 -11.89
CA PHE A 523 0.01 26.79 -11.58
C PHE A 523 -1.02 27.34 -10.60
N ASP A 524 -0.59 28.13 -9.62
CA ASP A 524 -1.45 29.00 -8.82
C ASP A 524 -1.16 30.48 -9.18
N PRO A 525 -2.02 31.10 -10.00
CA PRO A 525 -1.89 32.52 -10.37
C PRO A 525 -2.18 33.51 -9.24
N ASN A 526 -2.31 33.03 -8.01
CA ASN A 526 -2.65 33.76 -6.79
C ASN A 526 -4.08 34.33 -6.77
N VAL A 527 -4.96 33.68 -6.03
CA VAL A 527 -6.30 34.18 -5.70
C VAL A 527 -6.19 35.24 -4.60
N LEU A 528 -6.51 36.48 -4.92
CA LEU A 528 -6.42 37.62 -4.02
C LEU A 528 -7.81 38.14 -3.66
N ALA A 529 -7.93 38.81 -2.50
CA ALA A 529 -9.19 39.32 -2.00
C ALA A 529 -9.73 40.47 -2.88
N ILE A 530 -11.03 40.42 -3.19
CA ILE A 530 -11.78 41.48 -3.89
C ILE A 530 -12.69 42.23 -2.90
N ALA A 531 -13.30 43.31 -3.37
CA ALA A 531 -14.22 44.15 -2.58
C ALA A 531 -13.64 44.58 -1.23
N THR A 532 -12.38 45.03 -1.24
CA THR A 532 -11.66 45.47 -0.04
C THR A 532 -11.80 46.98 0.22
N GLY A 533 -12.47 47.68 -0.69
CA GLY A 533 -12.54 49.17 -0.69
C GLY A 533 -11.35 49.87 -1.37
N MET A 534 -10.38 49.12 -1.91
CA MET A 534 -9.27 49.62 -2.71
C MET A 534 -9.52 49.30 -4.20
N GLU A 535 -9.56 50.32 -5.05
CA GLU A 535 -9.88 50.23 -6.47
C GLU A 535 -8.92 49.30 -7.24
N GLU A 536 -7.64 49.19 -6.79
CA GLU A 536 -6.65 48.29 -7.35
C GLU A 536 -6.96 46.80 -7.14
N HIS A 537 -7.79 46.44 -6.13
CA HIS A 537 -8.17 45.08 -5.84
C HIS A 537 -9.41 44.61 -6.62
N ASP A 538 -10.16 45.55 -7.23
CA ASP A 538 -11.42 45.18 -7.88
C ASP A 538 -11.23 44.26 -9.10
N ASN A 539 -10.04 44.27 -9.70
CA ASN A 539 -9.74 43.46 -10.90
C ASN A 539 -9.05 42.13 -10.63
N TYR A 540 -8.69 41.81 -9.38
CA TYR A 540 -7.89 40.63 -9.06
C TYR A 540 -8.50 39.32 -9.53
N ALA A 541 -9.81 39.16 -9.45
CA ALA A 541 -10.50 37.94 -9.92
C ALA A 541 -10.46 37.85 -11.46
N VAL A 542 -10.67 38.97 -12.15
CA VAL A 542 -10.60 39.06 -13.63
C VAL A 542 -9.18 38.71 -14.10
N GLU A 543 -8.16 39.26 -13.44
CA GLU A 543 -6.75 39.00 -13.76
C GLU A 543 -6.39 37.52 -13.55
N PHE A 544 -6.96 36.86 -12.53
CA PHE A 544 -6.80 35.45 -12.30
C PHE A 544 -7.44 34.62 -13.43
N ILE A 545 -8.70 34.91 -13.77
CA ILE A 545 -9.45 34.22 -14.84
C ILE A 545 -8.72 34.34 -16.18
N ARG A 546 -8.26 35.55 -16.54
CA ARG A 546 -7.46 35.77 -17.75
C ARG A 546 -6.12 34.99 -17.75
N ALA A 547 -5.43 34.97 -16.62
CA ALA A 547 -4.18 34.24 -16.50
C ALA A 547 -4.41 32.73 -16.63
N THR A 548 -5.50 32.19 -16.05
CA THR A 548 -5.91 30.80 -16.20
C THR A 548 -6.12 30.43 -17.68
N GLU A 549 -6.89 31.23 -18.41
CA GLU A 549 -7.13 31.01 -19.84
C GLU A 549 -5.82 31.02 -20.64
N TRP A 550 -4.94 31.98 -20.35
CA TRP A 550 -3.65 32.10 -21.03
C TRP A 550 -2.74 30.90 -20.77
N ILE A 551 -2.67 30.42 -19.50
CA ILE A 551 -1.86 29.25 -19.11
C ILE A 551 -2.27 28.03 -19.91
N HIS A 552 -3.56 27.70 -19.98
CA HIS A 552 -4.04 26.56 -20.76
C HIS A 552 -3.77 26.69 -22.26
N GLN A 553 -3.80 27.92 -22.83
CA GLN A 553 -3.54 28.12 -24.24
C GLN A 553 -2.06 28.07 -24.62
N HIS A 554 -1.14 28.41 -23.68
CA HIS A 554 0.27 28.64 -23.99
C HIS A 554 1.24 27.69 -23.26
N LEU A 555 0.81 27.04 -22.18
CA LEU A 555 1.62 26.11 -21.39
C LEU A 555 1.02 24.68 -21.43
N PRO A 556 1.24 23.93 -22.53
CA PRO A 556 0.53 22.68 -22.79
C PRO A 556 0.82 21.64 -21.68
N GLY A 557 -0.24 21.00 -21.20
CA GLY A 557 -0.21 19.99 -20.15
C GLY A 557 -0.24 20.52 -18.72
N ALA A 558 -0.01 21.85 -18.53
CA ALA A 558 -0.07 22.43 -17.21
C ALA A 558 -1.52 22.66 -16.75
N HIS A 559 -1.76 22.40 -15.47
CA HIS A 559 -3.03 22.59 -14.77
C HIS A 559 -3.07 23.91 -14.01
N VAL A 560 -4.25 24.33 -13.54
CA VAL A 560 -4.41 25.54 -12.75
C VAL A 560 -5.18 25.27 -11.46
N SER A 561 -4.64 25.77 -10.34
CA SER A 561 -5.24 25.72 -9.01
C SER A 561 -5.39 27.11 -8.42
N GLY A 562 -6.11 27.21 -7.32
CA GLY A 562 -6.17 28.43 -6.51
C GLY A 562 -6.83 28.25 -5.16
N GLY A 563 -6.35 29.02 -4.20
CA GLY A 563 -6.93 29.11 -2.86
C GLY A 563 -8.22 29.93 -2.85
N VAL A 564 -9.34 29.34 -3.26
CA VAL A 564 -10.61 30.03 -3.53
C VAL A 564 -11.11 30.84 -2.33
N SER A 565 -10.88 30.36 -1.12
CA SER A 565 -11.33 31.02 0.11
C SER A 565 -10.70 32.40 0.33
N ASN A 566 -9.56 32.71 -0.31
CA ASN A 566 -8.89 34.02 -0.20
C ASN A 566 -9.70 35.12 -0.90
N LEU A 567 -10.41 34.80 -1.99
CA LEU A 567 -11.18 35.77 -2.76
C LEU A 567 -12.17 36.60 -1.93
N SER A 568 -12.83 35.87 -1.02
CA SER A 568 -13.92 36.43 -0.20
C SER A 568 -13.49 36.88 1.19
N PHE A 569 -12.19 37.15 1.38
CA PHE A 569 -11.64 37.51 2.70
C PHE A 569 -12.30 38.74 3.32
N SER A 570 -12.67 39.72 2.48
CA SER A 570 -13.41 40.95 2.86
C SER A 570 -14.75 40.68 3.52
N PHE A 571 -15.35 39.50 3.24
CA PHE A 571 -16.66 39.09 3.81
C PHE A 571 -16.51 38.11 4.95
N ARG A 572 -15.40 38.12 5.68
CA ARG A 572 -15.20 37.25 6.86
C ARG A 572 -16.33 37.43 7.86
N GLY A 573 -16.98 36.32 8.27
CA GLY A 573 -18.15 36.32 9.16
C GLY A 573 -19.50 36.19 8.46
N ASN A 574 -19.57 36.33 7.13
CA ASN A 574 -20.77 36.08 6.33
C ASN A 574 -20.58 34.85 5.41
N THR A 575 -20.85 33.66 5.95
CA THR A 575 -20.66 32.39 5.24
C THR A 575 -21.49 32.34 3.94
N TYR A 576 -22.70 32.86 3.94
CA TYR A 576 -23.58 32.81 2.76
C TYR A 576 -23.00 33.54 1.56
N ILE A 577 -22.58 34.79 1.77
CA ILE A 577 -22.01 35.64 0.71
C ILE A 577 -20.66 35.09 0.23
N ARG A 578 -19.84 34.59 1.17
CA ARG A 578 -18.56 33.96 0.80
C ARG A 578 -18.76 32.77 -0.13
N GLU A 579 -19.66 31.83 0.22
CA GLU A 579 -19.99 30.69 -0.61
C GLU A 579 -20.60 31.09 -1.97
N ALA A 580 -21.41 32.13 -2.03
CA ALA A 580 -21.96 32.66 -3.28
C ALA A 580 -20.86 33.28 -4.17
N ILE A 581 -19.93 34.06 -3.62
CA ILE A 581 -18.75 34.56 -4.32
C ILE A 581 -17.90 33.40 -4.87
N HIS A 582 -17.66 32.37 -4.06
CA HIS A 582 -16.91 31.19 -4.50
C HIS A 582 -17.62 30.46 -5.67
N ALA A 583 -18.96 30.33 -5.62
CA ALA A 583 -19.73 29.70 -6.69
C ALA A 583 -19.62 30.45 -8.02
N VAL A 584 -19.72 31.78 -7.98
CA VAL A 584 -19.58 32.63 -9.17
C VAL A 584 -18.15 32.60 -9.73
N PHE A 585 -17.16 32.74 -8.86
CA PHE A 585 -15.75 32.70 -9.27
C PHE A 585 -15.37 31.35 -9.88
N LEU A 586 -15.70 30.25 -9.20
CA LEU A 586 -15.44 28.89 -9.71
C LEU A 586 -16.14 28.65 -11.05
N HIS A 587 -17.38 29.12 -11.21
CA HIS A 587 -18.08 28.97 -12.48
C HIS A 587 -17.29 29.60 -13.64
N HIS A 588 -16.88 30.85 -13.50
CA HIS A 588 -16.15 31.58 -14.56
C HIS A 588 -14.70 31.06 -14.73
N SER A 589 -14.03 30.69 -13.66
CA SER A 589 -12.66 30.13 -13.73
C SER A 589 -12.61 28.76 -14.37
N GLN A 590 -13.61 27.89 -14.09
CA GLN A 590 -13.72 26.56 -14.71
C GLN A 590 -13.99 26.65 -16.21
N LEU A 591 -14.77 27.65 -16.66
CA LEU A 591 -15.05 27.86 -18.10
C LEU A 591 -13.78 28.10 -18.92
N VAL A 592 -12.72 28.60 -18.30
CA VAL A 592 -11.43 28.89 -18.94
C VAL A 592 -10.31 27.90 -18.53
N GLY A 593 -10.64 26.84 -17.75
CA GLY A 593 -9.71 25.75 -17.50
C GLY A 593 -9.13 25.68 -16.10
N MET A 594 -9.74 26.23 -15.07
CA MET A 594 -9.32 25.96 -13.69
C MET A 594 -9.70 24.53 -13.30
N ASP A 595 -8.71 23.67 -13.14
CA ASP A 595 -8.90 22.24 -12.88
C ASP A 595 -9.02 21.93 -11.39
N PHE A 596 -8.26 22.63 -10.55
CA PHE A 596 -8.16 22.41 -9.12
C PHE A 596 -8.66 23.62 -8.34
N GLY A 597 -9.22 23.39 -7.16
CA GLY A 597 -9.56 24.48 -6.25
C GLY A 597 -9.48 24.05 -4.80
N ILE A 598 -8.68 24.78 -4.02
CA ILE A 598 -8.56 24.61 -2.58
C ILE A 598 -9.75 25.31 -1.95
N VAL A 599 -10.78 24.53 -1.60
CA VAL A 599 -12.06 25.06 -1.12
C VAL A 599 -12.81 24.02 -0.29
N ASN A 600 -13.64 24.48 0.64
CA ASN A 600 -14.46 23.56 1.45
C ASN A 600 -15.50 22.83 0.57
N ALA A 601 -15.34 21.53 0.36
CA ALA A 601 -16.21 20.70 -0.47
C ALA A 601 -17.68 20.79 -0.04
N LYS A 602 -17.97 20.81 1.26
CA LYS A 602 -19.32 20.91 1.81
C LYS A 602 -19.99 22.24 1.53
N ALA A 603 -19.23 23.33 1.45
CA ALA A 603 -19.74 24.70 1.31
C ALA A 603 -19.87 25.14 -0.16
N ARG A 604 -19.64 24.22 -1.10
CA ARG A 604 -19.73 24.51 -2.54
C ARG A 604 -21.17 24.69 -2.95
N LYS A 605 -21.56 25.93 -3.23
CA LYS A 605 -22.88 26.27 -3.80
C LYS A 605 -22.89 26.01 -5.29
N ASP A 606 -24.07 25.63 -5.78
CA ASP A 606 -24.35 25.55 -7.20
C ASP A 606 -24.65 26.95 -7.73
N TYR A 607 -23.85 27.44 -8.68
CA TYR A 607 -24.00 28.72 -9.34
C TYR A 607 -25.41 28.92 -9.90
N ALA A 608 -26.00 27.87 -10.54
CA ALA A 608 -27.32 27.91 -11.16
C ALA A 608 -28.45 28.05 -10.15
N LYS A 609 -28.21 27.71 -8.87
CA LYS A 609 -29.22 27.81 -7.81
C LYS A 609 -29.17 29.10 -7.02
N LEU A 610 -28.23 30.00 -7.32
CA LEU A 610 -28.20 31.32 -6.71
C LEU A 610 -29.38 32.16 -7.18
N PRO A 611 -30.03 32.95 -6.31
CA PRO A 611 -31.06 33.91 -6.74
C PRO A 611 -30.50 34.87 -7.80
N GLU A 612 -31.24 35.08 -8.89
CA GLU A 612 -30.77 35.79 -10.07
C GLU A 612 -30.17 37.16 -9.74
N ALA A 613 -30.91 37.98 -9.01
CA ALA A 613 -30.44 39.33 -8.63
C ALA A 613 -29.17 39.33 -7.78
N GLN A 614 -29.00 38.31 -6.89
CA GLN A 614 -27.78 38.16 -6.10
C GLN A 614 -26.63 37.67 -6.97
N ARG A 615 -26.92 36.75 -7.89
CA ARG A 615 -25.93 36.22 -8.82
C ARG A 615 -25.38 37.32 -9.72
N GLU A 616 -26.25 38.14 -10.30
CA GLU A 616 -25.87 39.27 -11.15
C GLU A 616 -25.01 40.27 -10.38
N LEU A 617 -25.39 40.67 -9.15
CA LEU A 617 -24.60 41.57 -8.33
C LEU A 617 -23.22 40.99 -7.99
N ILE A 618 -23.14 39.69 -7.64
CA ILE A 618 -21.87 39.03 -7.33
C ILE A 618 -21.01 38.92 -8.60
N GLU A 619 -21.61 38.64 -9.77
CA GLU A 619 -20.89 38.69 -11.06
C GLU A 619 -20.36 40.09 -11.38
N ASP A 620 -21.12 41.14 -11.13
CA ASP A 620 -20.68 42.53 -11.32
C ASP A 620 -19.42 42.83 -10.47
N VAL A 621 -19.35 42.26 -9.27
CA VAL A 621 -18.16 42.39 -8.37
C VAL A 621 -17.01 41.50 -8.81
N VAL A 622 -17.25 40.19 -9.02
CA VAL A 622 -16.20 39.21 -9.38
C VAL A 622 -15.58 39.52 -10.74
N LEU A 623 -16.39 39.94 -11.70
CA LEU A 623 -15.97 40.29 -13.08
C LEU A 623 -15.68 41.77 -13.27
N ASN A 624 -15.77 42.56 -12.20
CA ASN A 624 -15.56 44.03 -12.23
C ASN A 624 -16.34 44.73 -13.37
N ARG A 625 -17.62 44.35 -13.55
CA ARG A 625 -18.45 44.86 -14.64
C ARG A 625 -18.98 46.28 -14.40
N ARG A 626 -19.21 46.63 -13.14
CA ARG A 626 -19.87 47.89 -12.76
C ARG A 626 -19.23 48.52 -11.52
N LYS A 627 -18.91 49.83 -11.67
CA LYS A 627 -18.38 50.61 -10.56
C LYS A 627 -19.41 50.76 -9.45
N GLY A 628 -19.01 50.55 -8.18
CA GLY A 628 -19.89 50.63 -7.01
C GLY A 628 -20.63 49.31 -6.66
N ALA A 629 -20.50 48.27 -7.46
CA ALA A 629 -21.11 46.96 -7.16
C ALA A 629 -20.56 46.35 -5.86
N ALA A 630 -19.32 46.58 -5.51
CA ALA A 630 -18.70 46.11 -4.27
C ALA A 630 -19.41 46.72 -3.03
N ASP A 631 -19.76 48.02 -3.06
CA ASP A 631 -20.47 48.68 -1.95
C ASP A 631 -21.89 48.08 -1.81
N GLU A 632 -22.60 47.90 -2.92
CA GLU A 632 -23.92 47.24 -2.90
C GLU A 632 -23.87 45.81 -2.39
N LEU A 633 -22.81 45.06 -2.70
CA LEU A 633 -22.62 43.71 -2.20
C LEU A 633 -22.33 43.72 -0.69
N ILE A 634 -21.59 44.71 -0.18
CA ILE A 634 -21.33 44.89 1.26
C ILE A 634 -22.66 45.20 1.98
N ASP A 635 -23.51 46.08 1.41
CA ASP A 635 -24.84 46.39 1.98
C ASP A 635 -25.73 45.14 2.02
N LEU A 636 -25.80 44.37 0.93
CA LEU A 636 -26.51 43.07 0.87
C LEU A 636 -25.94 42.09 1.92
N ALA A 637 -24.62 42.03 2.09
CA ALA A 637 -23.99 41.15 3.07
C ALA A 637 -24.38 41.51 4.49
N ASN A 638 -24.51 42.82 4.81
CA ASN A 638 -24.97 43.32 6.09
C ASN A 638 -26.44 42.95 6.35
N GLU A 639 -27.32 43.19 5.37
CA GLU A 639 -28.75 42.80 5.43
C GLU A 639 -28.93 41.32 5.68
N ILE A 640 -28.22 40.45 4.95
CA ILE A 640 -28.30 38.99 5.11
C ILE A 640 -27.79 38.59 6.49
N LYS A 641 -26.71 39.20 6.98
CA LYS A 641 -26.18 38.93 8.31
C LYS A 641 -27.18 39.31 9.40
N GLU A 642 -27.81 40.47 9.30
CA GLU A 642 -28.87 40.88 10.25
C GLU A 642 -30.07 39.92 10.23
N GLN A 643 -30.51 39.50 9.04
CA GLN A 643 -31.57 38.49 8.91
C GLN A 643 -31.17 37.14 9.54
N MET A 644 -29.95 36.66 9.31
CA MET A 644 -29.44 35.44 9.91
C MET A 644 -29.30 35.54 11.42
N ASP A 645 -28.83 36.65 11.94
CA ASP A 645 -28.66 36.86 13.38
C ASP A 645 -30.03 37.02 14.05
N ALA A 646 -30.99 37.69 13.44
CA ALA A 646 -32.38 37.74 13.90
C ALA A 646 -33.05 36.34 13.88
N ALA A 647 -32.83 35.54 12.82
CA ALA A 647 -33.32 34.17 12.76
C ALA A 647 -32.70 33.27 13.84
N LYS A 648 -31.38 33.43 14.11
CA LYS A 648 -30.69 32.70 15.21
C LYS A 648 -31.20 33.14 16.60
N ALA A 649 -31.45 34.44 16.77
CA ALA A 649 -32.00 34.97 18.00
C ALA A 649 -33.45 34.50 18.22
N ALA A 650 -34.28 34.47 17.18
CA ALA A 650 -35.65 33.95 17.20
C ALA A 650 -35.66 32.43 17.51
N ALA A 651 -34.76 31.66 16.90
CA ALA A 651 -34.61 30.23 17.18
C ALA A 651 -34.15 29.96 18.64
N LYS A 652 -33.28 30.80 19.18
CA LYS A 652 -32.91 30.74 20.62
C LYS A 652 -34.05 31.13 21.56
N ALA A 653 -34.87 32.09 21.17
CA ALA A 653 -36.01 32.58 22.01
C ALA A 653 -37.23 31.64 21.89
N GLY A 654 -37.44 30.94 20.81
CA GLY A 654 -38.59 30.08 20.54
C GLY A 654 -38.50 28.64 21.04
N GLY A 655 -37.43 28.25 21.74
CA GLY A 655 -37.36 26.94 22.41
C GLY A 655 -37.44 25.71 21.46
N ALA A 656 -37.43 25.90 20.17
CA ALA A 656 -37.33 24.77 19.19
C ALA A 656 -35.88 24.28 19.15
N PRO A 657 -35.62 22.97 19.36
CA PRO A 657 -34.29 22.46 19.18
C PRO A 657 -33.87 22.72 17.71
N VAL A 658 -32.72 23.35 17.53
CA VAL A 658 -32.05 23.37 16.24
C VAL A 658 -32.02 21.92 15.77
N ALA A 659 -32.64 21.60 14.65
CA ALA A 659 -32.65 20.26 14.11
C ALA A 659 -31.19 19.86 13.92
N LYS A 660 -30.71 18.95 14.80
CA LYS A 660 -29.43 18.26 14.59
C LYS A 660 -29.51 17.63 13.19
N PRO A 661 -28.45 17.61 12.42
CA PRO A 661 -28.42 16.85 11.16
C PRO A 661 -29.08 15.51 11.41
N ALA A 662 -30.00 15.10 10.55
CA ALA A 662 -30.69 13.82 10.71
C ALA A 662 -29.62 12.75 10.92
N ALA A 663 -29.77 11.97 11.99
CA ALA A 663 -28.83 10.89 12.29
C ALA A 663 -28.73 9.99 11.07
N PRO A 664 -27.54 9.51 10.71
CA PRO A 664 -27.34 8.60 9.58
C PRO A 664 -28.37 7.46 9.67
N GLU A 665 -28.80 6.96 8.51
CA GLU A 665 -29.92 6.00 8.44
C GLU A 665 -29.68 4.74 9.29
N TRP A 666 -28.43 4.26 9.33
CA TRP A 666 -27.99 3.12 10.14
C TRP A 666 -28.15 3.33 11.67
N ARG A 667 -28.23 4.59 12.12
CA ARG A 667 -28.48 4.90 13.55
C ARG A 667 -29.90 4.56 14.01
N LYS A 668 -30.80 4.25 13.09
CA LYS A 668 -32.18 3.85 13.38
C LYS A 668 -32.30 2.35 13.64
N GLU A 669 -31.27 1.58 13.31
CA GLU A 669 -31.22 0.15 13.47
C GLU A 669 -31.08 -0.27 14.96
N PRO A 670 -31.41 -1.52 15.32
CA PRO A 670 -31.16 -2.08 16.66
C PRO A 670 -29.69 -1.95 17.06
N VAL A 671 -29.42 -1.89 18.36
CA VAL A 671 -28.05 -1.65 18.90
C VAL A 671 -27.04 -2.69 18.40
N GLU A 672 -27.46 -3.94 18.24
CA GLU A 672 -26.64 -5.02 17.72
C GLU A 672 -26.19 -4.74 16.26
N SER A 673 -27.13 -4.34 15.42
CA SER A 673 -26.84 -3.97 14.02
C SER A 673 -25.95 -2.74 13.95
N ARG A 674 -26.15 -1.77 14.85
CA ARG A 674 -25.31 -0.57 14.93
C ARG A 674 -23.88 -0.89 15.33
N LEU A 675 -23.67 -1.76 16.31
CA LEU A 675 -22.35 -2.20 16.75
C LEU A 675 -21.62 -2.98 15.62
N LYS A 676 -22.32 -3.90 14.95
CA LYS A 676 -21.78 -4.60 13.77
C LYS A 676 -21.39 -3.62 12.66
N TYR A 677 -22.24 -2.66 12.33
CA TYR A 677 -21.98 -1.64 11.33
C TYR A 677 -20.78 -0.75 11.71
N ALA A 678 -20.74 -0.33 12.97
CA ALA A 678 -19.63 0.48 13.50
C ALA A 678 -18.29 -0.26 13.38
N LEU A 679 -18.24 -1.54 13.72
CA LEU A 679 -17.06 -2.38 13.54
C LEU A 679 -16.67 -2.48 12.05
N ARG A 680 -17.60 -2.90 11.17
CA ARG A 680 -17.33 -3.06 9.75
C ARG A 680 -16.84 -1.78 9.08
N LYS A 681 -17.29 -0.61 9.53
CA LYS A 681 -16.89 0.70 9.00
C LYS A 681 -15.78 1.39 9.80
N GLY A 682 -15.36 0.81 10.92
CA GLY A 682 -14.35 1.39 11.78
C GLY A 682 -14.79 2.71 12.42
N ILE A 683 -16.06 2.83 12.86
CA ILE A 683 -16.64 4.05 13.43
C ILE A 683 -16.59 3.97 14.95
N THR A 684 -15.90 4.90 15.59
CA THR A 684 -15.77 4.96 17.06
C THR A 684 -16.68 6.00 17.73
N GLU A 685 -17.13 7.00 16.97
CA GLU A 685 -17.91 8.17 17.47
C GLU A 685 -19.12 7.80 18.34
N PHE A 686 -19.78 6.67 18.05
CA PHE A 686 -21.01 6.27 18.74
C PHE A 686 -20.83 5.08 19.70
N LEU A 687 -19.63 4.52 19.80
CA LEU A 687 -19.37 3.27 20.53
C LEU A 687 -19.79 3.36 22.00
N GLN A 688 -19.40 4.43 22.69
CA GLN A 688 -19.77 4.58 24.12
C GLN A 688 -21.29 4.48 24.32
N LYS A 689 -22.04 5.24 23.52
CA LYS A 689 -23.51 5.27 23.63
C LYS A 689 -24.17 3.93 23.29
N ASP A 690 -23.64 3.28 22.22
CA ASP A 690 -24.20 2.00 21.76
C ASP A 690 -23.83 0.86 22.73
N ILE A 691 -22.65 0.90 23.31
CA ILE A 691 -22.23 -0.06 24.35
C ILE A 691 -23.04 0.15 25.65
N ASP A 692 -23.29 1.38 26.10
CA ASP A 692 -24.12 1.66 27.23
C ASP A 692 -25.56 1.13 27.02
N GLU A 693 -26.10 1.27 25.81
CA GLU A 693 -27.41 0.72 25.45
C GLU A 693 -27.38 -0.82 25.42
N ALA A 694 -26.29 -1.41 24.89
CA ALA A 694 -26.13 -2.87 24.89
C ALA A 694 -25.98 -3.43 26.32
N LEU A 695 -25.21 -2.79 27.18
CA LEU A 695 -25.05 -3.19 28.58
C LEU A 695 -26.38 -3.20 29.35
N ALA A 696 -27.34 -2.31 29.00
CA ALA A 696 -28.67 -2.33 29.58
C ALA A 696 -29.53 -3.52 29.08
N LYS A 697 -29.16 -4.14 27.97
CA LYS A 697 -29.91 -5.22 27.31
C LYS A 697 -29.34 -6.61 27.60
N TYR A 698 -28.00 -6.71 27.70
CA TYR A 698 -27.32 -7.97 27.95
C TYR A 698 -27.06 -8.20 29.42
N PRO A 699 -27.18 -9.45 29.91
CA PRO A 699 -27.09 -9.75 31.38
C PRO A 699 -25.65 -9.54 31.90
N HIS A 700 -24.63 -9.68 31.07
CA HIS A 700 -23.23 -9.49 31.44
C HIS A 700 -22.49 -8.72 30.34
N ALA A 701 -21.51 -7.91 30.74
CA ALA A 701 -20.69 -7.13 29.80
C ALA A 701 -19.95 -8.00 28.78
N VAL A 702 -19.51 -9.20 29.16
CA VAL A 702 -18.87 -10.17 28.29
C VAL A 702 -19.80 -10.59 27.15
N ASN A 703 -21.12 -10.67 27.38
CA ASN A 703 -22.06 -11.07 26.32
C ASN A 703 -22.20 -10.03 25.19
N VAL A 704 -21.84 -8.77 25.42
CA VAL A 704 -21.76 -7.75 24.37
C VAL A 704 -20.57 -8.05 23.45
N ILE A 705 -19.46 -8.54 24.02
CA ILE A 705 -18.29 -8.97 23.24
C ILE A 705 -18.62 -10.23 22.45
N GLU A 706 -19.08 -11.30 23.12
CA GLU A 706 -19.37 -12.60 22.52
C GLU A 706 -20.51 -12.58 21.51
N GLY A 707 -21.42 -11.63 21.61
CA GLY A 707 -22.54 -11.43 20.70
C GLY A 707 -22.23 -10.44 19.59
N PRO A 708 -22.80 -9.22 19.64
CA PRO A 708 -22.77 -8.29 18.50
C PRO A 708 -21.38 -7.86 18.06
N LEU A 709 -20.39 -7.78 18.96
CA LEU A 709 -19.04 -7.40 18.58
C LEU A 709 -18.31 -8.53 17.84
N MET A 710 -18.37 -9.77 18.35
CA MET A 710 -17.79 -10.94 17.67
C MET A 710 -18.52 -11.26 16.36
N ASP A 711 -19.83 -11.11 16.31
CA ASP A 711 -20.59 -11.25 15.06
C ASP A 711 -20.10 -10.27 13.99
N GLY A 712 -19.82 -9.01 14.40
CA GLY A 712 -19.27 -8.00 13.50
C GLY A 712 -17.86 -8.36 12.99
N MET A 713 -16.99 -8.90 13.87
CA MET A 713 -15.66 -9.37 13.48
C MET A 713 -15.73 -10.58 12.54
N ASN A 714 -16.65 -11.52 12.78
CA ASN A 714 -16.86 -12.67 11.89
C ASN A 714 -17.34 -12.22 10.50
N GLU A 715 -18.21 -11.22 10.41
CA GLU A 715 -18.64 -10.62 9.14
C GLU A 715 -17.45 -9.97 8.41
N VAL A 716 -16.59 -9.24 9.11
CA VAL A 716 -15.38 -8.64 8.56
C VAL A 716 -14.41 -9.71 8.06
N GLY A 717 -14.22 -10.79 8.82
CA GLY A 717 -13.40 -11.92 8.41
C GLY A 717 -13.91 -12.59 7.13
N ALA A 718 -15.23 -12.80 7.02
CA ALA A 718 -15.84 -13.34 5.80
C ALA A 718 -15.64 -12.41 4.60
N LEU A 719 -15.83 -11.10 4.77
CA LEU A 719 -15.64 -10.10 3.71
C LEU A 719 -14.17 -10.01 3.26
N PHE A 720 -13.23 -10.17 4.19
CA PHE A 720 -11.81 -10.23 3.86
C PHE A 720 -11.47 -11.50 3.09
N GLY A 721 -11.93 -12.67 3.53
CA GLY A 721 -11.73 -13.93 2.84
C GLY A 721 -12.37 -13.99 1.44
N GLU A 722 -13.46 -13.21 1.20
CA GLU A 722 -14.11 -13.04 -0.10
C GLU A 722 -13.44 -11.98 -0.99
N GLY A 723 -12.37 -11.31 -0.53
CA GLY A 723 -11.72 -10.20 -1.24
C GLY A 723 -12.55 -8.92 -1.34
N LYS A 724 -13.59 -8.78 -0.51
CA LYS A 724 -14.46 -7.58 -0.45
C LYS A 724 -13.98 -6.52 0.55
N MET A 725 -13.06 -6.89 1.42
CA MET A 725 -12.32 -6.00 2.31
C MET A 725 -10.83 -6.28 2.16
N PHE A 726 -10.00 -5.28 2.36
CA PHE A 726 -8.54 -5.41 2.29
C PHE A 726 -7.90 -5.10 3.65
N LEU A 727 -6.64 -5.50 3.84
CA LEU A 727 -5.98 -5.52 5.13
C LEU A 727 -6.08 -4.23 5.95
N PRO A 728 -5.82 -3.02 5.41
CA PRO A 728 -5.99 -1.77 6.16
C PRO A 728 -7.39 -1.57 6.74
N GLN A 729 -8.43 -2.04 6.06
CA GLN A 729 -9.81 -2.00 6.57
C GLN A 729 -10.01 -2.95 7.74
N VAL A 730 -9.42 -4.14 7.69
CA VAL A 730 -9.46 -5.12 8.80
C VAL A 730 -8.73 -4.57 10.03
N VAL A 731 -7.56 -3.97 9.83
CA VAL A 731 -6.80 -3.32 10.91
C VAL A 731 -7.60 -2.19 11.56
N LYS A 732 -8.31 -1.40 10.76
CA LYS A 732 -9.21 -0.35 11.27
C LYS A 732 -10.37 -0.92 12.10
N THR A 733 -10.99 -2.00 11.64
CA THR A 733 -12.04 -2.71 12.41
C THR A 733 -11.48 -3.24 13.72
N ALA A 734 -10.29 -3.80 13.71
CA ALA A 734 -9.60 -4.31 14.90
C ALA A 734 -9.36 -3.20 15.95
N ARG A 735 -8.99 -1.99 15.52
CA ARG A 735 -8.92 -0.81 16.41
C ARG A 735 -10.27 -0.46 17.03
N THR A 736 -11.32 -0.49 16.24
CA THR A 736 -12.68 -0.21 16.71
C THR A 736 -13.12 -1.25 17.75
N MET A 737 -12.81 -2.53 17.51
CA MET A 737 -13.05 -3.61 18.49
C MET A 737 -12.29 -3.36 19.80
N LYS A 738 -11.00 -3.00 19.72
CA LYS A 738 -10.19 -2.68 20.90
C LYS A 738 -10.76 -1.52 21.69
N ALA A 739 -11.24 -0.47 21.01
CA ALA A 739 -11.91 0.66 21.65
C ALA A 739 -13.21 0.22 22.36
N ALA A 740 -14.01 -0.63 21.71
CA ALA A 740 -15.24 -1.18 22.31
C ALA A 740 -14.93 -2.02 23.55
N VAL A 741 -13.93 -2.89 23.50
CA VAL A 741 -13.49 -3.72 24.64
C VAL A 741 -12.97 -2.84 25.77
N SER A 742 -12.23 -1.77 25.48
CA SER A 742 -11.75 -0.82 26.51
C SER A 742 -12.90 -0.13 27.27
N ILE A 743 -14.02 0.15 26.59
CA ILE A 743 -15.24 0.69 27.22
C ILE A 743 -15.90 -0.36 28.12
N LEU A 744 -15.92 -1.62 27.69
CA LEU A 744 -16.53 -2.73 28.42
C LEU A 744 -15.70 -3.21 29.62
N GLN A 745 -14.37 -3.03 29.56
CA GLN A 745 -13.43 -3.55 30.55
C GLN A 745 -13.77 -3.18 32.02
N PRO A 746 -14.08 -1.92 32.38
CA PRO A 746 -14.45 -1.57 33.76
C PRO A 746 -15.70 -2.31 34.24
N HIS A 747 -16.65 -2.59 33.34
CA HIS A 747 -17.87 -3.33 33.65
C HIS A 747 -17.59 -4.81 33.87
N ILE A 748 -16.75 -5.41 33.05
CA ILE A 748 -16.28 -6.80 33.19
C ILE A 748 -15.52 -6.97 34.52
N GLU A 749 -14.63 -6.03 34.84
CA GLU A 749 -13.87 -6.05 36.11
C GLU A 749 -14.78 -5.90 37.33
N ALA A 750 -15.83 -5.09 37.23
CA ALA A 750 -16.82 -4.92 38.30
C ALA A 750 -17.69 -6.17 38.51
N GLU A 751 -17.95 -6.95 37.44
CA GLU A 751 -18.70 -8.21 37.49
C GLU A 751 -17.85 -9.38 38.01
N ASN A 752 -16.51 -9.34 37.81
CA ASN A 752 -15.58 -10.42 38.14
C ASN A 752 -14.79 -10.14 39.41
N THR A 753 -15.25 -10.65 40.53
CA THR A 753 -14.50 -10.65 41.81
C THR A 753 -13.51 -11.80 41.90
N GLY A 754 -12.55 -11.93 40.97
CA GLY A 754 -11.44 -12.87 41.15
C GLY A 754 -10.87 -13.70 40.02
N SER A 755 -11.14 -13.40 38.75
CA SER A 755 -10.47 -14.07 37.62
C SER A 755 -9.95 -13.09 36.57
N SER A 756 -8.94 -13.50 35.82
CA SER A 756 -8.32 -12.75 34.72
C SER A 756 -9.37 -12.20 33.75
N THR A 757 -9.28 -10.91 33.40
CA THR A 757 -10.17 -10.23 32.45
C THR A 757 -9.83 -10.53 30.98
N LYS A 758 -8.74 -11.23 30.69
CA LYS A 758 -8.30 -11.62 29.37
C LYS A 758 -8.99 -12.90 28.90
N ALA A 759 -9.29 -12.98 27.60
CA ALA A 759 -9.90 -14.15 26.96
C ALA A 759 -8.98 -15.40 26.97
N GLY A 760 -7.67 -15.17 27.07
CA GLY A 760 -6.63 -16.19 27.17
C GLY A 760 -5.26 -15.59 26.84
N LYS A 761 -4.19 -16.33 27.11
CA LYS A 761 -2.81 -15.94 26.81
C LYS A 761 -2.24 -16.84 25.70
N VAL A 762 -1.69 -16.28 24.66
CA VAL A 762 -1.24 -17.00 23.47
C VAL A 762 0.19 -16.57 23.09
N VAL A 763 1.06 -17.53 22.84
CA VAL A 763 2.36 -17.31 22.19
C VAL A 763 2.18 -17.42 20.68
N MET A 764 2.75 -16.48 19.93
CA MET A 764 2.81 -16.49 18.48
C MET A 764 4.26 -16.50 18.00
N ALA A 765 4.57 -17.32 17.02
CA ALA A 765 5.92 -17.41 16.45
C ALA A 765 5.87 -17.78 14.96
N THR A 766 6.74 -17.19 14.17
CA THR A 766 7.14 -17.79 12.89
C THR A 766 8.25 -18.80 13.20
N VAL A 767 8.04 -20.02 12.72
CA VAL A 767 8.92 -21.15 13.07
C VAL A 767 10.33 -20.98 12.52
N LYS A 768 11.28 -21.72 13.09
CA LYS A 768 12.70 -21.71 12.72
C LYS A 768 12.87 -21.86 11.20
N GLY A 769 13.82 -21.10 10.64
CA GLY A 769 14.12 -21.12 9.20
C GLY A 769 13.16 -20.30 8.31
N ASP A 770 12.15 -19.64 8.90
CA ASP A 770 11.20 -18.81 8.18
C ASP A 770 11.21 -17.38 8.73
N VAL A 771 11.39 -16.40 7.84
CA VAL A 771 11.48 -14.97 8.15
C VAL A 771 10.21 -14.19 7.85
N HIS A 772 9.18 -14.87 7.32
CA HIS A 772 7.95 -14.22 6.90
C HIS A 772 7.02 -13.98 8.11
N ASP A 773 6.90 -12.75 8.52
CA ASP A 773 6.17 -12.34 9.72
C ASP A 773 4.81 -11.68 9.46
N ILE A 774 4.53 -11.23 8.23
CA ILE A 774 3.31 -10.47 7.90
C ILE A 774 2.05 -11.23 8.33
N GLY A 775 1.93 -12.50 7.98
CA GLY A 775 0.79 -13.34 8.37
C GLY A 775 0.66 -13.49 9.88
N LYS A 776 1.80 -13.72 10.58
CA LYS A 776 1.87 -13.81 12.04
C LYS A 776 1.44 -12.49 12.69
N ASN A 777 1.95 -11.36 12.20
CA ASN A 777 1.65 -10.04 12.74
C ASN A 777 0.15 -9.72 12.60
N ILE A 778 -0.47 -10.08 11.49
CA ILE A 778 -1.94 -9.96 11.31
C ILE A 778 -2.68 -10.77 12.38
N VAL A 779 -2.27 -12.02 12.62
CA VAL A 779 -2.88 -12.86 13.66
C VAL A 779 -2.69 -12.25 15.04
N CYS A 780 -1.49 -11.78 15.39
CA CYS A 780 -1.20 -11.09 16.65
C CYS A 780 -2.15 -9.90 16.87
N VAL A 781 -2.35 -9.10 15.83
CA VAL A 781 -3.28 -7.96 15.84
C VAL A 781 -4.70 -8.43 16.09
N VAL A 782 -5.20 -9.38 15.30
CA VAL A 782 -6.57 -9.92 15.43
C VAL A 782 -6.81 -10.50 16.82
N MET A 783 -5.86 -11.28 17.34
CA MET A 783 -5.96 -11.88 18.67
C MET A 783 -5.97 -10.84 19.78
N SER A 784 -5.05 -9.87 19.74
CA SER A 784 -4.97 -8.77 20.70
C SER A 784 -6.26 -7.94 20.73
N CYS A 785 -6.87 -7.72 19.56
CA CYS A 785 -8.13 -6.99 19.43
C CYS A 785 -9.33 -7.76 19.99
N ASN A 786 -9.24 -9.09 20.03
CA ASN A 786 -10.26 -9.96 20.63
C ASN A 786 -9.95 -10.28 22.11
N ASN A 787 -9.23 -9.38 22.78
CA ASN A 787 -8.94 -9.44 24.23
C ASN A 787 -8.02 -10.61 24.66
N PHE A 788 -7.24 -11.20 23.75
CA PHE A 788 -6.20 -12.15 24.09
C PHE A 788 -4.91 -11.43 24.51
N ASP A 789 -4.16 -12.02 25.42
CA ASP A 789 -2.82 -11.61 25.78
C ASP A 789 -1.84 -12.31 24.83
N VAL A 790 -1.29 -11.57 23.86
CA VAL A 790 -0.46 -12.13 22.81
C VAL A 790 1.02 -11.85 23.10
N ILE A 791 1.81 -12.92 23.16
CA ILE A 791 3.27 -12.85 23.29
C ILE A 791 3.83 -13.20 21.92
N ASP A 792 4.32 -12.20 21.20
CA ASP A 792 4.97 -12.39 19.91
C ASP A 792 6.47 -12.67 20.12
N LEU A 793 6.93 -13.82 19.64
CA LEU A 793 8.33 -14.22 19.70
C LEU A 793 9.15 -13.81 18.46
N GLY A 794 8.47 -13.21 17.45
CA GLY A 794 9.13 -12.83 16.21
C GLY A 794 9.23 -13.98 15.20
N VAL A 795 10.30 -13.95 14.41
CA VAL A 795 10.58 -14.89 13.32
C VAL A 795 11.72 -15.83 13.66
N MET A 796 11.89 -16.89 12.87
CA MET A 796 12.98 -17.89 13.02
C MET A 796 13.10 -18.49 14.43
N VAL A 797 11.97 -18.66 15.12
CA VAL A 797 11.99 -19.06 16.52
C VAL A 797 12.18 -20.58 16.66
N PRO A 798 13.28 -21.04 17.33
CA PRO A 798 13.50 -22.46 17.56
C PRO A 798 12.39 -23.11 18.41
N ALA A 799 12.08 -24.37 18.14
CA ALA A 799 11.05 -25.14 18.86
C ALA A 799 11.24 -25.11 20.38
N GLU A 800 12.46 -25.25 20.84
CA GLU A 800 12.82 -25.24 22.27
C GLU A 800 12.51 -23.89 22.93
N GLN A 801 12.68 -22.79 22.19
CA GLN A 801 12.38 -21.43 22.67
C GLN A 801 10.86 -21.21 22.77
N ILE A 802 10.11 -21.67 21.77
CA ILE A 802 8.64 -21.60 21.78
C ILE A 802 8.10 -22.37 22.98
N VAL A 803 8.54 -23.62 23.17
CA VAL A 803 8.11 -24.48 24.28
C VAL A 803 8.51 -23.89 25.63
N LYS A 804 9.75 -23.41 25.76
CA LYS A 804 10.25 -22.78 26.97
C LYS A 804 9.39 -21.58 27.36
N LYS A 805 9.12 -20.70 26.40
CA LYS A 805 8.31 -19.49 26.63
C LYS A 805 6.88 -19.84 26.97
N ALA A 806 6.30 -20.85 26.33
CA ALA A 806 4.96 -21.34 26.64
C ALA A 806 4.83 -21.82 28.09
N ILE A 807 5.85 -22.50 28.61
CA ILE A 807 5.92 -22.98 30.01
C ILE A 807 6.11 -21.82 30.98
N GLU A 808 7.07 -20.93 30.72
CA GLU A 808 7.39 -19.78 31.57
C GLU A 808 6.17 -18.87 31.76
N GLU A 809 5.48 -18.56 30.69
CA GLU A 809 4.34 -17.65 30.65
C GLU A 809 3.00 -18.32 30.96
N LYS A 810 3.00 -19.66 31.04
CA LYS A 810 1.77 -20.47 31.28
C LYS A 810 0.67 -20.12 30.28
N VAL A 811 0.99 -20.19 29.00
CA VAL A 811 0.05 -19.81 27.95
C VAL A 811 -1.05 -20.84 27.76
N ASP A 812 -2.19 -20.40 27.24
CA ASP A 812 -3.37 -21.22 26.99
C ASP A 812 -3.30 -21.88 25.59
N ALA A 813 -2.57 -21.29 24.65
CA ALA A 813 -2.36 -21.86 23.31
C ALA A 813 -1.05 -21.31 22.69
N ILE A 814 -0.59 -21.99 21.62
CA ILE A 814 0.54 -21.58 20.77
C ILE A 814 0.04 -21.41 19.33
N GLY A 815 0.43 -20.32 18.68
CA GLY A 815 0.22 -20.11 17.25
C GLY A 815 1.52 -20.16 16.48
N LEU A 816 1.55 -20.99 15.44
CA LEU A 816 2.69 -21.19 14.56
C LEU A 816 2.37 -20.63 13.16
N SER A 817 3.28 -19.84 12.62
CA SER A 817 3.20 -19.30 11.27
C SER A 817 4.36 -19.80 10.42
N GLY A 818 4.11 -20.00 9.12
CA GLY A 818 5.12 -20.34 8.14
C GLY A 818 4.63 -20.09 6.72
N LEU A 819 5.54 -19.64 5.86
CA LEU A 819 5.24 -19.33 4.45
C LEU A 819 5.98 -20.22 3.46
N ILE A 820 7.09 -20.82 3.88
CA ILE A 820 7.93 -21.63 3.01
C ILE A 820 7.76 -23.12 3.34
N THR A 821 8.01 -24.00 2.37
CA THR A 821 7.84 -25.45 2.57
C THR A 821 8.64 -26.03 3.75
N PRO A 822 9.91 -25.61 4.02
CA PRO A 822 10.64 -26.09 5.19
C PRO A 822 9.98 -25.77 6.54
N SER A 823 9.15 -24.74 6.62
CA SER A 823 8.41 -24.40 7.84
C SER A 823 7.46 -25.49 8.28
N LEU A 824 6.98 -26.31 7.36
CA LEU A 824 6.07 -27.42 7.63
C LEU A 824 6.74 -28.49 8.51
N ASP A 825 8.02 -28.81 8.24
CA ASP A 825 8.79 -29.76 9.03
C ASP A 825 9.11 -29.21 10.41
N GLU A 826 9.41 -27.91 10.52
CA GLU A 826 9.65 -27.24 11.79
C GLU A 826 8.40 -27.19 12.68
N MET A 827 7.20 -27.06 12.09
CA MET A 827 5.94 -27.14 12.84
C MET A 827 5.71 -28.55 13.42
N VAL A 828 6.11 -29.59 12.69
CA VAL A 828 6.11 -30.98 13.20
C VAL A 828 7.11 -31.11 14.38
N HIS A 829 8.28 -30.50 14.24
CA HIS A 829 9.30 -30.49 15.31
C HIS A 829 8.80 -29.77 16.56
N VAL A 830 8.11 -28.63 16.43
CA VAL A 830 7.51 -27.95 17.59
C VAL A 830 6.49 -28.83 18.30
N ALA A 831 5.62 -29.52 17.56
CA ALA A 831 4.63 -30.45 18.14
C ALA A 831 5.34 -31.57 18.92
N HIS A 832 6.41 -32.14 18.37
CA HIS A 832 7.22 -33.19 19.02
C HIS A 832 7.91 -32.69 20.32
N GLU A 833 8.49 -31.49 20.31
CA GLU A 833 9.10 -30.88 21.50
C GLU A 833 8.06 -30.54 22.57
N MET A 834 6.85 -30.10 22.18
CA MET A 834 5.73 -29.91 23.12
C MET A 834 5.29 -31.24 23.75
N GLN A 835 5.25 -32.31 22.96
CA GLN A 835 4.94 -33.65 23.47
C GLN A 835 6.00 -34.13 24.50
N LYS A 836 7.29 -33.93 24.21
CA LYS A 836 8.38 -34.22 25.15
C LYS A 836 8.27 -33.42 26.45
N ALA A 837 7.86 -32.16 26.35
CA ALA A 837 7.65 -31.28 27.50
C ALA A 837 6.40 -31.63 28.33
N GLY A 838 5.57 -32.54 27.86
CA GLY A 838 4.33 -32.96 28.53
C GLY A 838 3.22 -31.92 28.47
N LEU A 839 3.28 -30.96 27.57
CA LEU A 839 2.23 -29.99 27.34
C LEU A 839 1.03 -30.64 26.66
N ARG A 840 -0.14 -30.03 26.81
CA ARG A 840 -1.43 -30.46 26.19
C ARG A 840 -2.25 -29.26 25.71
N ILE A 841 -1.64 -28.06 25.67
CA ILE A 841 -2.32 -26.84 25.22
C ILE A 841 -2.48 -26.85 23.69
N PRO A 842 -3.51 -26.20 23.13
CA PRO A 842 -3.73 -26.18 21.68
C PRO A 842 -2.57 -25.56 20.89
N ILE A 843 -2.27 -26.16 19.74
CA ILE A 843 -1.41 -25.59 18.70
C ILE A 843 -2.30 -25.11 17.55
N MET A 844 -2.23 -23.84 17.22
CA MET A 844 -2.83 -23.27 16.02
C MET A 844 -1.77 -23.20 14.91
N VAL A 845 -2.05 -23.74 13.76
CA VAL A 845 -1.14 -23.76 12.61
C VAL A 845 -1.72 -22.92 11.50
N GLY A 846 -0.98 -21.90 11.07
CA GLY A 846 -1.37 -20.98 10.01
C GLY A 846 -0.21 -20.64 9.07
N GLY A 847 -0.54 -19.96 7.96
CA GLY A 847 0.40 -19.58 6.93
C GLY A 847 0.06 -20.17 5.57
N ALA A 848 0.53 -19.51 4.50
CA ALA A 848 0.08 -19.82 3.13
C ALA A 848 0.44 -21.22 2.63
N THR A 849 1.49 -21.84 3.15
CA THR A 849 1.91 -23.20 2.81
C THR A 849 1.25 -24.27 3.68
N THR A 850 0.56 -23.89 4.75
CA THR A 850 -0.08 -24.84 5.66
C THR A 850 -1.42 -25.34 5.11
N SER A 851 -1.75 -26.58 5.40
CA SER A 851 -3.03 -27.17 5.04
C SER A 851 -3.58 -28.05 6.14
N GLU A 852 -4.89 -28.25 6.13
CA GLU A 852 -5.54 -29.15 7.07
C GLU A 852 -5.08 -30.60 6.88
N LEU A 853 -4.80 -31.02 5.64
CA LEU A 853 -4.28 -32.35 5.35
C LEU A 853 -2.87 -32.55 5.94
N HIS A 854 -1.98 -31.56 5.79
CA HIS A 854 -0.65 -31.61 6.39
C HIS A 854 -0.72 -31.70 7.93
N VAL A 855 -1.58 -30.88 8.54
CA VAL A 855 -1.81 -30.95 10.00
C VAL A 855 -2.31 -32.32 10.40
N ALA A 856 -3.30 -32.88 9.71
CA ALA A 856 -3.86 -34.19 10.02
C ALA A 856 -2.86 -35.33 9.86
N LEU A 857 -1.99 -35.26 8.84
CA LEU A 857 -1.07 -36.38 8.50
C LEU A 857 0.28 -36.30 9.23
N LYS A 858 0.77 -35.10 9.51
CA LYS A 858 2.16 -34.89 9.95
C LYS A 858 2.30 -34.26 11.33
N ILE A 859 1.49 -33.24 11.68
CA ILE A 859 1.66 -32.52 12.95
C ILE A 859 0.85 -33.19 14.08
N ALA A 860 -0.44 -33.41 13.86
CA ALA A 860 -1.32 -33.95 14.87
C ALA A 860 -0.90 -35.37 15.40
N PRO A 861 -0.30 -36.27 14.61
CA PRO A 861 0.19 -37.53 15.14
C PRO A 861 1.35 -37.43 16.12
N GLU A 862 2.10 -36.33 16.11
CA GLU A 862 3.27 -36.10 16.98
C GLU A 862 2.91 -35.47 18.32
N TYR A 863 1.63 -35.14 18.55
CA TYR A 863 1.19 -34.39 19.71
C TYR A 863 -0.19 -34.83 20.22
N ASP A 864 -0.29 -35.16 21.51
CA ASP A 864 -1.54 -35.58 22.16
C ASP A 864 -2.50 -34.44 22.49
N GLY A 865 -2.07 -33.19 22.39
CA GLY A 865 -2.92 -32.01 22.51
C GLY A 865 -3.61 -31.62 21.21
N PRO A 866 -4.59 -30.73 21.24
CA PRO A 866 -5.28 -30.30 20.02
C PRO A 866 -4.35 -29.55 19.06
N VAL A 867 -4.36 -29.91 17.78
CA VAL A 867 -3.68 -29.19 16.69
C VAL A 867 -4.72 -28.72 15.69
N VAL A 868 -4.87 -27.44 15.49
CA VAL A 868 -5.91 -26.84 14.65
C VAL A 868 -5.30 -26.10 13.48
N TRP A 869 -5.64 -26.48 12.26
CA TRP A 869 -5.33 -25.67 11.10
C TRP A 869 -6.25 -24.46 11.02
N VAL A 870 -5.67 -23.27 10.86
CA VAL A 870 -6.39 -22.01 10.76
C VAL A 870 -6.17 -21.43 9.37
N LYS A 871 -7.18 -21.56 8.52
CA LYS A 871 -7.12 -21.15 7.12
C LYS A 871 -6.91 -19.65 6.93
N ASP A 872 -7.46 -18.84 7.82
CA ASP A 872 -7.48 -17.38 7.71
C ASP A 872 -7.15 -16.73 9.07
N ALA A 873 -6.36 -15.66 9.03
CA ALA A 873 -5.95 -14.94 10.23
C ALA A 873 -7.13 -14.48 11.10
N SER A 874 -8.25 -14.09 10.49
CA SER A 874 -9.44 -13.63 11.19
C SER A 874 -10.14 -14.69 12.02
N LEU A 875 -9.94 -15.98 11.71
CA LEU A 875 -10.59 -17.10 12.40
C LEU A 875 -9.92 -17.48 13.73
N ASN A 876 -8.66 -17.04 13.96
CA ASN A 876 -7.87 -17.45 15.12
C ASN A 876 -8.58 -17.17 16.45
N ALA A 877 -9.12 -15.98 16.61
CA ALA A 877 -9.79 -15.58 17.86
C ALA A 877 -11.03 -16.43 18.14
N GLY A 878 -11.87 -16.64 17.14
CA GLY A 878 -13.07 -17.48 17.28
C GLY A 878 -12.75 -18.94 17.61
N ILE A 879 -11.71 -19.50 16.97
CA ILE A 879 -11.23 -20.86 17.25
C ILE A 879 -10.69 -20.96 18.67
N CYS A 880 -9.86 -20.02 19.13
CA CYS A 880 -9.35 -20.01 20.50
C CYS A 880 -10.47 -19.88 21.52
N THR A 881 -11.43 -18.98 21.30
CA THR A 881 -12.60 -18.84 22.17
C THR A 881 -13.35 -20.15 22.30
N ARG A 882 -13.58 -20.85 21.18
CA ARG A 882 -14.25 -22.17 21.17
C ARG A 882 -13.42 -23.24 21.88
N LEU A 883 -12.09 -23.27 21.67
CA LEU A 883 -11.18 -24.21 22.32
C LEU A 883 -11.14 -24.04 23.86
N PHE A 884 -11.21 -22.80 24.33
CA PHE A 884 -11.12 -22.50 25.77
C PHE A 884 -12.45 -22.61 26.50
N ASP A 885 -13.55 -22.76 25.78
CA ASP A 885 -14.87 -23.02 26.41
C ASP A 885 -14.88 -24.42 27.04
N LYS A 886 -15.31 -24.49 28.30
CA LYS A 886 -15.30 -25.72 29.09
C LYS A 886 -16.28 -26.80 28.60
N VAL A 887 -17.32 -26.42 27.85
CA VAL A 887 -18.36 -27.33 27.33
C VAL A 887 -18.14 -27.62 25.86
N GLU A 888 -17.92 -26.58 25.05
CA GLU A 888 -17.76 -26.70 23.60
C GLU A 888 -16.34 -27.15 23.20
N GLY A 889 -15.31 -26.76 23.95
CA GLY A 889 -13.92 -27.12 23.65
C GLY A 889 -13.71 -28.63 23.52
N PRO A 890 -14.09 -29.47 24.50
CA PRO A 890 -13.94 -30.91 24.39
C PRO A 890 -14.72 -31.54 23.22
N LYS A 891 -15.89 -30.98 22.85
CA LYS A 891 -16.66 -31.44 21.69
C LYS A 891 -15.94 -31.09 20.40
N PHE A 892 -15.45 -29.88 20.30
CA PHE A 892 -14.70 -29.40 19.13
C PHE A 892 -13.43 -30.23 18.91
N VAL A 893 -12.67 -30.49 19.96
CA VAL A 893 -11.47 -31.34 19.88
C VAL A 893 -11.82 -32.73 19.39
N LYS A 894 -12.90 -33.33 19.90
CA LYS A 894 -13.33 -34.63 19.43
C LYS A 894 -13.78 -34.67 17.96
N GLU A 895 -14.54 -33.63 17.53
CA GLU A 895 -14.93 -33.46 16.12
C GLU A 895 -13.69 -33.37 15.21
N LEU A 896 -12.67 -32.63 15.68
CA LEU A 896 -11.41 -32.44 14.98
C LEU A 896 -10.63 -33.77 14.86
N ASP A 897 -10.50 -34.52 15.96
CA ASP A 897 -9.82 -35.82 15.99
C ASP A 897 -10.51 -36.83 15.07
N ASP A 898 -11.86 -36.92 15.10
CA ASP A 898 -12.64 -37.76 14.22
C ASP A 898 -12.45 -37.39 12.75
N LYS A 899 -12.40 -36.07 12.44
CA LYS A 899 -12.14 -35.55 11.10
C LYS A 899 -10.74 -35.95 10.61
N TYR A 900 -9.71 -35.70 11.43
CA TYR A 900 -8.32 -36.04 11.08
C TYR A 900 -8.09 -37.53 10.94
N ALA A 901 -8.75 -38.39 11.76
CA ALA A 901 -8.71 -39.83 11.61
C ALA A 901 -9.29 -40.28 10.26
N LYS A 902 -10.41 -39.66 9.84
CA LYS A 902 -11.02 -39.92 8.55
C LYS A 902 -10.10 -39.49 7.39
N MET A 903 -9.54 -38.27 7.46
CA MET A 903 -8.62 -37.79 6.43
C MET A 903 -7.38 -38.67 6.27
N ARG A 904 -6.79 -39.14 7.38
CA ARG A 904 -5.68 -40.12 7.36
C ARG A 904 -6.09 -41.42 6.68
N ALA A 905 -7.27 -41.96 7.00
CA ALA A 905 -7.75 -43.19 6.41
C ALA A 905 -7.99 -43.07 4.88
N GLU A 906 -8.62 -41.99 4.46
CA GLU A 906 -8.87 -41.71 3.04
C GLU A 906 -7.56 -41.52 2.26
N TYR A 907 -6.59 -40.81 2.82
CA TYR A 907 -5.28 -40.61 2.21
C TYR A 907 -4.52 -41.93 2.04
N HIS A 908 -4.49 -42.76 3.07
CA HIS A 908 -3.87 -44.10 2.99
C HIS A 908 -4.57 -45.03 2.00
N GLU A 909 -5.90 -44.94 1.91
CA GLU A 909 -6.65 -45.74 0.91
C GLU A 909 -6.34 -45.26 -0.53
N GLN A 910 -6.20 -43.96 -0.76
CA GLN A 910 -5.78 -43.44 -2.05
C GLN A 910 -4.36 -43.89 -2.44
N GLN A 911 -3.42 -43.89 -1.50
CA GLN A 911 -2.07 -44.40 -1.76
C GLN A 911 -2.04 -45.93 -2.04
N GLN A 912 -2.90 -46.68 -1.42
CA GLN A 912 -2.99 -48.15 -1.69
C GLN A 912 -3.58 -48.44 -3.07
N LYS A 913 -4.31 -47.51 -3.69
CA LYS A 913 -4.85 -47.68 -5.06
C LYS A 913 -3.81 -47.38 -6.13
N LEU A 914 -2.64 -46.87 -5.81
CA LEU A 914 -1.55 -46.67 -6.76
C LEU A 914 -0.98 -48.07 -7.14
N ALA A 915 -1.01 -48.37 -8.45
CA ALA A 915 -0.37 -49.57 -8.97
C ALA A 915 1.14 -49.48 -8.74
N SER A 916 1.78 -50.62 -8.41
CA SER A 916 3.25 -50.63 -8.35
C SER A 916 3.84 -50.21 -9.70
N LEU A 917 5.06 -49.69 -9.72
CA LEU A 917 5.74 -49.24 -10.96
C LEU A 917 5.79 -50.40 -11.99
N ASP A 918 5.92 -51.64 -11.54
CA ASP A 918 5.93 -52.83 -12.41
C ASP A 918 4.54 -53.18 -12.96
N GLU A 919 3.49 -52.96 -12.18
CA GLU A 919 2.12 -53.09 -12.67
C GLU A 919 1.74 -51.97 -13.65
N ALA A 920 2.13 -50.74 -13.35
CA ALA A 920 1.92 -49.62 -14.24
C ALA A 920 2.68 -49.79 -15.58
N ARG A 921 3.89 -50.33 -15.55
CA ARG A 921 4.65 -50.69 -16.74
C ARG A 921 4.00 -51.84 -17.54
N LYS A 922 3.42 -52.84 -16.88
CA LYS A 922 2.67 -53.93 -17.55
C LYS A 922 1.37 -53.41 -18.18
N ASN A 923 0.72 -52.44 -17.56
CA ASN A 923 -0.54 -51.86 -18.03
C ASN A 923 -0.32 -50.63 -18.93
N LYS A 924 0.91 -50.40 -19.41
CA LYS A 924 1.24 -49.33 -20.33
C LYS A 924 0.32 -49.38 -21.56
N LEU A 925 -0.35 -48.27 -21.85
CA LEU A 925 -1.15 -48.10 -23.05
C LEU A 925 -0.27 -48.26 -24.30
N ASN A 926 -0.46 -49.34 -25.08
CA ASN A 926 0.29 -49.62 -26.32
C ASN A 926 -0.57 -49.12 -27.49
N LEU A 927 -0.33 -47.90 -27.97
CA LEU A 927 -1.12 -47.31 -29.06
C LEU A 927 -0.64 -47.73 -30.47
N PHE A 928 0.39 -48.60 -30.56
CA PHE A 928 1.07 -48.91 -31.80
C PHE A 928 1.36 -50.43 -31.97
N GLU A 929 0.45 -51.31 -31.56
CA GLU A 929 0.42 -52.71 -32.08
C GLU A 929 -0.58 -52.82 -33.17
#